data_3e2c932ecbeab4670d5b388ba13b5cb0
#
_entry.id   3e2c932ecbeab4670d5b388ba13b5cb0
#
_cell.length_a   1.000
_cell.length_b   1.000
_cell.length_c   1.000
_cell.angle_alpha   90.00
_cell.angle_beta   90.00
_cell.angle_gamma   90.00
#
_symmetry.space_group_name_H-M   'P 1'
#
loop_
_entity.id
_entity.type
_entity.pdbx_description
1 polymer ?
#
loop_
_entity_poly.entity_id
_entity_poly.type
_entity_poly.pdbx_seq_one_letter_code
_entity_poly.pdbx_strand_id
1 'polypeptide(L)'
;MANTHSTAHRILLAISLAIASLAFLSTPAQAQTISTWSGGAGNWNCPPGGTALWNTCSPDGSGTPNGNYNAVINGGPVSATSASIVNLTINSGGSLIFPPSVPGILDITGTSIANNGSISLAGTDGMGIIAPAAVVLSGTGSVTMAGNNFIGSSGGGASLIVQQPVQGYGTFASYVSLTNQSTINATGGTLYMQPTSVTNTGTMEASSGGILEFASGTPTTYTNTGGTIEALNGGTVQIDDTIITGGTLTTVGTGVIQANNGAVLNGLTNSGTVTIIQASLQNSVANTGTIQVPSGNTLFISGNATLTGSGSLTLSSGSNLDELTDSGNSLTNQSLIQGAGTIYALPLTNQGTINANSNGNTLYVDDGAVTNTGTVEASGGGILELETVVNNSGGTIEAQTGSTVILGGNSSSSLNGGTLTTSGTGVIESENVVLDGTVNIPTNTGQFNVDNGNDLYIQGTIDNNGTISVSAGSFVILDEAATLTGSGTLVMSPGSLIFGSGLAFTNASTIEGAGDIGNSNPMPITNKGTILANSTSALVIGANSSGFTNTGTLTINSGSTLTVEAPFNSLSATGTLSSGIYDVSGTLALPGPIISNDASVTLTGTSAEILNSSTSTNALAAITSNAKTGTLSLQSGQSLTTTTALSNAGTITVGASSSLNLGSAYTQTKGTTTVDGTLTAPSGLTLQKGSLLGKGTVAATVTSTAGTVTAGDSSTTPGTLTLSGSYTQQAKGGLDIYIGGTTAGTFGDLAVSNGVSLGGTLTIKLVNKFVPAVGDSFTILTGSAISGTFATVKGTTINSSEHFEVNYTSTAVTLTVVSGK
;
A
#
# COMPACT_ATOMS: atom_id res chain seq x y z
N MET A 1 13.85 -19.13 -40.88
CA MET A 1 14.70 -20.31 -41.21
C MET A 1 14.85 -21.10 -39.95
N ALA A 2 14.14 -22.17 -39.99
CA ALA A 2 14.46 -23.57 -39.68
C ALA A 2 14.71 -23.82 -38.18
N ASN A 3 13.72 -24.41 -37.51
CA ASN A 3 13.55 -25.84 -37.22
C ASN A 3 14.70 -26.43 -36.39
N THR A 4 14.44 -27.04 -35.19
CA THR A 4 13.84 -28.37 -35.10
C THR A 4 13.54 -28.76 -33.64
N HIS A 5 12.48 -29.51 -33.50
CA HIS A 5 12.04 -30.46 -32.47
C HIS A 5 13.15 -31.22 -31.71
N SER A 6 12.83 -31.57 -30.42
CA SER A 6 13.10 -32.93 -29.88
C SER A 6 12.40 -33.09 -28.50
N THR A 7 11.30 -33.74 -28.45
CA THR A 7 10.92 -35.09 -27.99
C THR A 7 11.36 -35.47 -26.58
N ALA A 8 10.36 -35.65 -25.72
CA ALA A 8 10.42 -36.31 -24.44
C ALA A 8 10.85 -37.79 -24.57
N HIS A 9 11.78 -38.22 -23.72
CA HIS A 9 12.00 -39.64 -23.48
C HIS A 9 11.86 -39.98 -22.01
N ARG A 10 10.79 -40.73 -21.72
CA ARG A 10 10.66 -41.50 -20.50
C ARG A 10 11.72 -42.59 -20.49
N ILE A 11 12.57 -42.65 -19.45
CA ILE A 11 13.41 -43.80 -19.17
C ILE A 11 12.79 -44.52 -17.96
N LEU A 12 12.17 -45.64 -18.23
CA LEU A 12 11.84 -46.69 -17.28
C LEU A 12 13.15 -47.46 -17.01
N LEU A 13 13.69 -47.35 -15.77
CA LEU A 13 14.81 -48.20 -15.37
C LEU A 13 14.25 -49.44 -14.67
N ALA A 14 14.23 -50.56 -15.40
CA ALA A 14 14.01 -51.89 -14.81
C ALA A 14 15.29 -52.31 -14.09
N ILE A 15 15.24 -52.50 -12.79
CA ILE A 15 16.31 -53.12 -12.00
C ILE A 15 16.15 -54.65 -12.14
N SER A 16 17.01 -55.24 -12.94
CA SER A 16 17.19 -56.68 -12.95
C SER A 16 17.96 -57.14 -11.71
N LEU A 17 17.30 -57.94 -10.89
CA LEU A 17 17.88 -58.59 -9.73
C LEU A 17 18.93 -59.62 -10.16
N ALA A 18 20.21 -59.31 -10.02
CA ALA A 18 21.27 -60.30 -10.10
C ALA A 18 21.43 -60.94 -8.71
N ILE A 19 20.92 -62.13 -8.56
CA ILE A 19 21.21 -63.00 -7.39
C ILE A 19 22.63 -63.49 -7.53
N ALA A 20 23.56 -62.84 -6.82
CA ALA A 20 24.88 -63.45 -6.54
C ALA A 20 24.71 -64.23 -5.22
N SER A 21 24.61 -65.57 -5.33
CA SER A 21 24.66 -66.46 -4.21
C SER A 21 26.07 -66.44 -3.57
N LEU A 22 26.30 -65.57 -2.60
CA LEU A 22 27.40 -65.72 -1.66
C LEU A 22 26.89 -66.67 -0.56
N ALA A 23 27.38 -67.90 -0.56
CA ALA A 23 27.23 -68.81 0.53
C ALA A 23 27.99 -68.30 1.75
N PHE A 24 27.34 -67.53 2.61
CA PHE A 24 27.82 -67.36 3.97
C PHE A 24 27.59 -68.70 4.64
N LEU A 25 28.68 -69.35 5.03
CA LEU A 25 28.64 -70.40 6.02
C LEU A 25 27.96 -69.83 7.28
N SER A 26 26.66 -70.08 7.42
CA SER A 26 25.99 -69.88 8.67
C SER A 26 26.59 -70.83 9.71
N THR A 27 27.40 -70.27 10.62
CA THR A 27 27.59 -70.98 11.90
C THR A 27 26.17 -71.26 12.43
N PRO A 28 25.88 -72.49 12.88
CA PRO A 28 24.59 -72.80 13.45
C PRO A 28 24.34 -71.82 14.59
N ALA A 29 23.26 -71.03 14.51
CA ALA A 29 22.81 -70.18 15.62
C ALA A 29 22.72 -71.10 16.83
N GLN A 30 23.61 -70.94 17.81
CA GLN A 30 23.47 -71.58 19.08
C GLN A 30 22.10 -71.28 19.60
N ALA A 31 21.27 -72.29 19.91
CA ALA A 31 19.95 -72.09 20.50
C ALA A 31 20.14 -71.33 21.82
N GLN A 32 19.70 -70.04 21.80
CA GLN A 32 19.83 -69.18 22.96
C GLN A 32 19.01 -69.76 24.10
N THR A 33 19.65 -69.91 25.22
CA THR A 33 18.99 -70.46 26.41
C THR A 33 17.98 -69.45 27.00
N ILE A 34 16.74 -69.81 27.20
CA ILE A 34 15.72 -68.96 27.80
C ILE A 34 15.80 -69.09 29.32
N SER A 35 16.00 -68.02 30.05
CA SER A 35 15.93 -67.97 31.50
C SER A 35 14.59 -67.29 31.88
N THR A 36 13.73 -68.01 32.63
CA THR A 36 12.38 -67.62 32.96
C THR A 36 12.24 -67.36 34.45
N TRP A 37 11.72 -66.22 34.85
CA TRP A 37 11.29 -65.90 36.21
C TRP A 37 9.83 -66.28 36.37
N SER A 38 9.54 -67.20 37.31
CA SER A 38 8.18 -67.68 37.55
C SER A 38 7.67 -67.40 38.96
N GLY A 39 8.41 -66.69 39.76
CA GLY A 39 8.11 -66.43 41.17
C GLY A 39 7.48 -65.04 41.45
N GLY A 40 7.21 -64.82 42.79
CA GLY A 40 6.82 -63.49 43.32
C GLY A 40 7.98 -62.48 43.32
N ALA A 41 7.90 -61.45 44.19
CA ALA A 41 8.93 -60.46 44.36
C ALA A 41 10.31 -61.05 44.69
N GLY A 42 11.40 -60.66 44.03
CA GLY A 42 12.74 -61.15 44.27
C GLY A 42 13.81 -60.33 43.53
N ASN A 43 15.09 -60.68 43.86
CA ASN A 43 16.22 -59.98 43.18
C ASN A 43 16.63 -60.76 41.94
N TRP A 44 17.23 -59.98 40.94
CA TRP A 44 17.73 -60.47 39.66
C TRP A 44 18.78 -61.59 39.83
N ASN A 45 19.47 -61.65 40.97
CA ASN A 45 20.54 -62.59 41.26
C ASN A 45 20.05 -63.99 41.68
N CYS A 46 20.76 -65.05 41.31
CA CYS A 46 20.59 -66.39 41.84
C CYS A 46 21.37 -66.56 43.15
N PRO A 47 20.75 -66.73 44.30
CA PRO A 47 21.50 -66.88 45.54
C PRO A 47 22.21 -68.23 45.59
N PRO A 48 23.46 -68.30 46.14
CA PRO A 48 24.16 -69.55 46.33
C PRO A 48 23.34 -70.45 47.27
N GLY A 49 22.85 -71.59 46.82
CA GLY A 49 22.13 -72.58 47.67
C GLY A 49 20.68 -72.32 47.92
N GLY A 50 20.03 -71.35 47.30
CA GLY A 50 18.59 -71.06 47.41
C GLY A 50 17.77 -71.65 46.26
N THR A 51 16.43 -71.68 46.44
CA THR A 51 15.48 -72.03 45.39
C THR A 51 15.55 -70.89 44.32
N ALA A 52 16.21 -71.19 43.19
CA ALA A 52 16.34 -70.24 42.08
C ALA A 52 14.97 -69.92 41.52
N LEU A 53 14.57 -68.65 41.58
CA LEU A 53 13.36 -68.16 40.94
C LEU A 53 13.57 -68.06 39.40
N TRP A 54 14.81 -68.07 38.93
CA TRP A 54 15.17 -68.27 37.54
C TRP A 54 15.33 -69.74 37.21
N ASN A 55 14.73 -70.30 36.19
CA ASN A 55 14.82 -71.70 35.78
C ASN A 55 16.23 -72.09 35.27
N THR A 56 17.08 -71.18 34.94
CA THR A 56 18.49 -71.40 34.63
C THR A 56 19.33 -70.32 35.29
N CYS A 57 20.23 -70.67 36.18
CA CYS A 57 21.27 -69.82 36.69
C CYS A 57 22.57 -70.13 35.94
N SER A 58 23.45 -69.15 35.81
CA SER A 58 24.74 -69.29 35.11
C SER A 58 25.57 -70.44 35.69
N PRO A 59 26.20 -71.26 34.83
CA PRO A 59 27.00 -72.41 35.33
C PRO A 59 28.27 -72.04 36.13
N ASP A 60 28.66 -70.72 36.09
CA ASP A 60 29.86 -70.20 36.77
C ASP A 60 29.60 -69.74 38.21
N GLY A 61 28.40 -69.86 38.71
CA GLY A 61 28.04 -69.58 40.13
C GLY A 61 28.00 -68.05 40.42
N SER A 62 28.11 -67.20 39.39
CA SER A 62 28.07 -65.76 39.57
C SER A 62 26.71 -65.16 39.75
N GLY A 63 25.64 -65.93 39.64
CA GLY A 63 24.28 -65.57 40.03
C GLY A 63 23.53 -64.64 39.17
N THR A 64 24.11 -64.09 38.08
CA THR A 64 23.44 -63.15 37.13
C THR A 64 23.36 -63.73 35.73
N PRO A 65 22.23 -63.56 34.99
CA PRO A 65 22.22 -63.84 33.57
C PRO A 65 23.33 -62.99 32.87
N ASN A 66 24.24 -63.71 32.23
CA ASN A 66 25.29 -63.09 31.45
C ASN A 66 24.86 -63.01 29.94
N GLY A 67 25.53 -62.26 29.10
CA GLY A 67 25.15 -61.86 27.76
C GLY A 67 24.71 -62.97 26.78
N ASN A 68 24.48 -64.19 27.20
CA ASN A 68 24.10 -65.33 26.37
C ASN A 68 22.65 -65.84 26.59
N TYR A 69 21.86 -65.15 27.40
CA TYR A 69 20.49 -65.56 27.73
C TYR A 69 19.39 -64.59 27.29
N ASN A 70 18.25 -65.11 26.88
CA ASN A 70 17.00 -64.35 26.78
C ASN A 70 16.32 -64.42 28.16
N ALA A 71 16.04 -63.20 28.75
CA ALA A 71 15.36 -63.11 30.01
C ALA A 71 13.83 -63.04 29.83
N VAL A 72 13.05 -63.83 30.51
CA VAL A 72 11.56 -63.81 30.47
C VAL A 72 11.02 -63.67 31.92
N ILE A 73 10.25 -62.58 32.13
CA ILE A 73 9.59 -62.24 33.41
C ILE A 73 8.08 -62.47 33.26
N ASN A 74 7.55 -63.51 33.93
CA ASN A 74 6.13 -63.93 33.86
C ASN A 74 5.24 -63.34 34.94
N GLY A 75 5.78 -62.80 36.02
CA GLY A 75 5.02 -62.15 37.07
C GLY A 75 5.88 -61.64 38.23
N GLY A 76 5.28 -60.88 39.14
CA GLY A 76 5.93 -60.21 40.27
C GLY A 76 7.00 -59.20 39.97
N PRO A 77 7.35 -58.31 40.89
CA PRO A 77 8.45 -57.38 40.69
C PRO A 77 9.80 -58.08 40.79
N VAL A 78 10.61 -57.99 39.74
CA VAL A 78 12.02 -58.43 39.75
C VAL A 78 12.90 -57.17 39.97
N SER A 79 13.64 -57.17 41.07
CA SER A 79 14.61 -56.09 41.36
C SER A 79 15.89 -56.35 40.58
N ALA A 80 16.18 -55.45 39.63
CA ALA A 80 17.36 -55.54 38.78
C ALA A 80 18.62 -55.06 39.51
N THR A 81 19.73 -55.74 39.23
CA THR A 81 21.10 -55.29 39.46
C THR A 81 21.82 -55.28 38.11
N SER A 82 23.11 -54.88 38.04
CA SER A 82 23.86 -54.91 36.76
C SER A 82 23.83 -56.29 36.16
N ALA A 83 23.43 -56.40 34.92
CA ALA A 83 23.35 -57.64 34.18
C ALA A 83 23.52 -57.35 32.66
N SER A 84 23.93 -58.40 31.91
CA SER A 84 23.94 -58.37 30.45
C SER A 84 23.08 -59.53 29.92
N ILE A 85 22.12 -59.24 29.06
CA ILE A 85 21.22 -60.25 28.48
C ILE A 85 21.09 -60.06 26.97
N VAL A 86 20.69 -61.10 26.27
CA VAL A 86 20.47 -60.97 24.83
C VAL A 86 19.15 -60.20 24.58
N ASN A 87 18.00 -60.79 24.91
CA ASN A 87 16.70 -60.16 24.78
C ASN A 87 15.92 -60.19 26.11
N LEU A 88 15.01 -59.21 26.28
CA LEU A 88 14.15 -59.15 27.44
C LEU A 88 12.68 -59.37 27.02
N THR A 89 11.97 -60.20 27.70
CA THR A 89 10.51 -60.37 27.58
C THR A 89 9.88 -60.19 28.94
N ILE A 90 8.97 -59.27 29.10
CA ILE A 90 8.14 -59.09 30.28
C ILE A 90 6.70 -59.35 29.91
N ASN A 91 6.11 -60.41 30.45
CA ASN A 91 4.74 -60.76 30.16
C ASN A 91 3.77 -59.93 31.03
N SER A 92 2.47 -59.95 30.67
CA SER A 92 1.43 -59.27 31.46
C SER A 92 1.48 -59.65 32.97
N GLY A 93 1.52 -58.63 33.83
CA GLY A 93 1.69 -58.81 35.29
C GLY A 93 3.14 -58.96 35.77
N GLY A 94 4.14 -59.02 34.84
CA GLY A 94 5.56 -58.98 35.16
C GLY A 94 6.02 -57.52 35.37
N SER A 95 7.04 -57.30 36.18
CA SER A 95 7.63 -55.99 36.44
C SER A 95 9.13 -56.10 36.65
N LEU A 96 9.87 -55.28 36.00
CA LEU A 96 11.32 -55.09 36.21
C LEU A 96 11.54 -53.76 36.90
N ILE A 97 12.12 -53.76 38.07
CA ILE A 97 12.34 -52.57 38.89
C ILE A 97 13.82 -52.40 39.17
N PHE A 98 14.36 -51.22 38.89
CA PHE A 98 15.66 -50.80 39.33
C PHE A 98 15.49 -49.95 40.60
N PRO A 99 15.90 -50.47 41.77
CA PRO A 99 15.67 -49.80 43.07
C PRO A 99 16.65 -48.59 43.21
N PRO A 100 16.20 -47.46 43.74
CA PRO A 100 17.01 -46.22 43.80
C PRO A 100 18.25 -46.33 44.70
N SER A 101 18.36 -47.38 45.52
CA SER A 101 19.48 -47.56 46.47
C SER A 101 20.63 -48.43 45.96
N VAL A 102 20.46 -49.09 44.84
CA VAL A 102 21.46 -50.01 44.25
C VAL A 102 21.65 -49.66 42.75
N PRO A 103 22.70 -48.95 42.38
CA PRO A 103 22.97 -48.66 40.98
C PRO A 103 23.05 -49.93 40.15
N GLY A 104 22.30 -50.00 39.05
CA GLY A 104 22.29 -51.16 38.17
C GLY A 104 22.22 -50.74 36.70
N ILE A 105 22.93 -51.44 35.82
CA ILE A 105 22.84 -51.26 34.37
C ILE A 105 22.42 -52.61 33.78
N LEU A 106 21.32 -52.59 33.02
CA LEU A 106 20.92 -53.74 32.23
C LEU A 106 21.34 -53.57 30.78
N ASP A 107 22.36 -54.34 30.39
CA ASP A 107 22.85 -54.27 29.01
C ASP A 107 22.07 -55.23 28.08
N ILE A 108 21.52 -54.73 27.04
CA ILE A 108 20.83 -55.48 26.00
C ILE A 108 21.78 -55.70 24.83
N THR A 109 22.15 -56.96 24.58
CA THR A 109 23.07 -57.35 23.50
C THR A 109 22.36 -57.93 22.27
N GLY A 110 21.07 -58.24 22.39
CA GLY A 110 20.20 -58.71 21.31
C GLY A 110 19.39 -57.60 20.67
N THR A 111 18.28 -57.93 20.01
CA THR A 111 17.49 -57.02 19.18
C THR A 111 16.10 -56.68 19.71
N SER A 112 15.74 -57.19 20.92
CA SER A 112 14.33 -57.10 21.36
C SER A 112 14.20 -56.88 22.86
N ILE A 113 13.34 -55.94 23.22
CA ILE A 113 12.72 -55.72 24.52
C ILE A 113 11.22 -55.79 24.32
N ALA A 114 10.60 -56.96 24.59
CA ALA A 114 9.17 -57.15 24.49
C ALA A 114 8.53 -56.97 25.88
N ASN A 115 8.01 -55.75 26.16
CA ASN A 115 7.48 -55.39 27.47
C ASN A 115 5.94 -55.29 27.43
N ASN A 116 5.24 -56.32 27.95
CA ASN A 116 3.78 -56.31 28.16
C ASN A 116 3.41 -56.05 29.65
N GLY A 117 4.41 -55.80 30.49
CA GLY A 117 4.27 -55.47 31.89
C GLY A 117 4.78 -54.03 32.18
N SER A 118 5.74 -53.92 33.11
CA SER A 118 6.32 -52.61 33.45
C SER A 118 7.84 -52.67 33.63
N ILE A 119 8.53 -51.61 33.19
CA ILE A 119 9.93 -51.34 33.47
C ILE A 119 9.99 -50.02 34.25
N SER A 120 10.64 -50.05 35.43
CA SER A 120 10.85 -48.85 36.27
C SER A 120 12.33 -48.62 36.51
N LEU A 121 12.86 -47.51 35.98
CA LEU A 121 14.21 -47.02 36.22
C LEU A 121 14.13 -45.92 37.28
N ALA A 122 14.83 -46.11 38.40
CA ALA A 122 14.82 -45.14 39.49
C ALA A 122 16.25 -44.89 40.01
N GLY A 123 16.58 -43.67 40.38
CA GLY A 123 17.89 -43.32 40.92
C GLY A 123 18.96 -43.07 39.84
N THR A 124 20.06 -43.78 39.85
CA THR A 124 21.18 -43.67 38.90
C THR A 124 21.30 -44.88 37.98
N ASP A 125 20.20 -45.55 37.74
CA ASP A 125 20.13 -46.78 36.97
C ASP A 125 20.17 -46.54 35.48
N GLY A 126 20.43 -47.59 34.71
CA GLY A 126 20.47 -47.49 33.25
C GLY A 126 20.02 -48.72 32.52
N MET A 127 19.52 -48.49 31.29
CA MET A 127 19.32 -49.54 30.30
C MET A 127 20.33 -49.29 29.16
N GLY A 128 21.34 -50.13 29.11
CA GLY A 128 22.39 -50.09 28.12
C GLY A 128 21.97 -50.78 26.82
N ILE A 129 22.09 -50.12 25.71
CA ILE A 129 21.86 -50.67 24.37
C ILE A 129 23.24 -50.87 23.74
N ILE A 130 23.71 -52.13 23.75
CA ILE A 130 25.05 -52.45 23.26
C ILE A 130 25.04 -53.46 22.08
N ALA A 131 23.84 -53.70 21.53
CA ALA A 131 23.68 -54.60 20.42
C ALA A 131 24.26 -54.03 19.13
N PRO A 132 24.86 -54.82 18.27
CA PRO A 132 25.34 -54.37 16.97
C PRO A 132 24.22 -54.10 15.96
N ALA A 133 23.00 -54.46 16.26
CA ALA A 133 21.78 -54.23 15.47
C ALA A 133 20.75 -53.40 16.28
N ALA A 134 19.74 -52.86 15.62
CA ALA A 134 18.71 -52.04 16.27
C ALA A 134 17.93 -52.89 17.32
N VAL A 135 17.80 -52.39 18.53
CA VAL A 135 16.98 -52.94 19.59
C VAL A 135 15.58 -52.36 19.52
N VAL A 136 14.55 -53.17 19.41
CA VAL A 136 13.17 -52.74 19.39
C VAL A 136 12.57 -52.88 20.82
N LEU A 137 12.17 -51.78 21.41
CA LEU A 137 11.38 -51.72 22.64
C LEU A 137 9.90 -51.70 22.25
N SER A 138 9.20 -52.80 22.45
CA SER A 138 7.82 -53.03 22.02
C SER A 138 6.98 -53.70 23.09
N GLY A 139 5.65 -53.71 22.86
CA GLY A 139 4.68 -54.37 23.75
C GLY A 139 3.60 -53.36 24.20
N THR A 140 2.69 -53.84 25.06
CA THR A 140 1.57 -53.07 25.61
C THR A 140 1.84 -52.48 26.98
N GLY A 141 3.04 -52.70 27.51
CA GLY A 141 3.43 -52.23 28.84
C GLY A 141 3.91 -50.79 28.86
N SER A 142 4.57 -50.40 29.94
CA SER A 142 5.10 -49.03 30.11
C SER A 142 6.55 -49.05 30.60
N VAL A 143 7.30 -48.02 30.26
CA VAL A 143 8.61 -47.72 30.83
C VAL A 143 8.50 -46.42 31.59
N THR A 144 8.86 -46.42 32.88
CA THR A 144 8.89 -45.24 33.73
C THR A 144 10.31 -44.94 34.16
N MET A 145 10.70 -43.70 34.02
CA MET A 145 12.01 -43.14 34.41
C MET A 145 11.83 -42.18 35.58
N ALA A 146 12.68 -42.26 36.61
CA ALA A 146 12.62 -41.36 37.76
C ALA A 146 14.00 -41.21 38.44
N GLY A 147 14.66 -40.09 38.31
CA GLY A 147 15.98 -39.77 38.85
C GLY A 147 17.06 -39.54 37.80
N ASN A 148 18.31 -39.75 38.18
CA ASN A 148 19.45 -39.63 37.26
C ASN A 148 19.71 -40.91 36.45
N ASN A 149 18.64 -41.53 35.97
CA ASN A 149 18.69 -42.74 35.18
C ASN A 149 18.89 -42.44 33.68
N PHE A 150 19.24 -43.47 32.93
CA PHE A 150 19.46 -43.30 31.51
C PHE A 150 19.01 -44.52 30.69
N ILE A 151 18.64 -44.21 29.43
CA ILE A 151 18.56 -45.20 28.36
C ILE A 151 19.57 -44.77 27.29
N GLY A 152 20.61 -45.59 27.03
CA GLY A 152 21.70 -45.17 26.15
C GLY A 152 22.69 -46.29 25.87
N SER A 153 23.88 -45.96 25.38
CA SER A 153 24.93 -46.91 25.06
C SER A 153 26.29 -46.47 25.61
N SER A 154 27.08 -47.43 26.05
CA SER A 154 28.49 -47.19 26.45
C SER A 154 29.49 -47.32 25.29
N GLY A 155 29.03 -47.77 24.13
CA GLY A 155 29.83 -47.92 22.89
C GLY A 155 29.09 -47.32 21.67
N GLY A 156 29.84 -46.77 20.73
CA GLY A 156 29.22 -46.14 19.56
C GLY A 156 28.48 -47.12 18.63
N GLY A 157 27.46 -46.62 17.91
CA GLY A 157 26.76 -47.31 16.82
C GLY A 157 25.50 -48.12 17.23
N ALA A 158 25.05 -48.04 18.49
CA ALA A 158 23.82 -48.69 18.92
C ALA A 158 22.58 -47.93 18.40
N SER A 159 21.49 -48.65 18.17
CA SER A 159 20.20 -48.10 17.74
C SER A 159 19.04 -48.60 18.63
N LEU A 160 18.14 -47.71 18.99
CA LEU A 160 16.92 -48.05 19.76
C LEU A 160 15.67 -47.58 18.99
N ILE A 161 14.74 -48.47 18.80
CA ILE A 161 13.41 -48.20 18.24
C ILE A 161 12.38 -48.33 19.37
N VAL A 162 11.72 -47.20 19.69
CA VAL A 162 10.69 -47.15 20.74
C VAL A 162 9.32 -47.27 20.09
N GLN A 163 8.62 -48.34 20.38
CA GLN A 163 7.26 -48.68 19.90
C GLN A 163 6.21 -48.73 21.04
N GLN A 164 6.59 -48.39 22.26
CA GLN A 164 5.69 -48.31 23.41
C GLN A 164 5.94 -47.01 24.22
N PRO A 165 5.01 -46.60 25.07
CA PRO A 165 5.18 -45.39 25.87
C PRO A 165 6.38 -45.46 26.83
N VAL A 166 7.18 -44.41 26.88
CA VAL A 166 8.23 -44.12 27.85
C VAL A 166 7.90 -42.81 28.52
N GLN A 167 7.86 -42.78 29.84
CA GLN A 167 7.51 -41.56 30.57
C GLN A 167 8.43 -41.33 31.78
N GLY A 168 8.47 -40.07 32.25
CA GLY A 168 9.21 -39.68 33.44
C GLY A 168 10.33 -38.68 33.17
N TYR A 169 11.44 -38.76 33.92
CA TYR A 169 12.59 -37.88 33.81
C TYR A 169 13.89 -38.65 33.97
N GLY A 170 14.97 -38.13 33.37
CA GLY A 170 16.27 -38.79 33.24
C GLY A 170 16.93 -38.45 31.92
N THR A 171 17.63 -39.39 31.29
CA THR A 171 18.38 -39.09 30.05
C THR A 171 18.23 -40.19 29.00
N PHE A 172 17.87 -39.82 27.79
CA PHE A 172 18.25 -40.61 26.61
C PHE A 172 19.68 -40.19 26.25
N ALA A 173 20.64 -41.06 26.55
CA ALA A 173 22.07 -40.73 26.58
C ALA A 173 22.74 -40.78 25.19
N SER A 174 23.96 -40.28 25.12
CA SER A 174 24.84 -40.33 23.97
C SER A 174 25.15 -41.76 23.47
N TYR A 175 25.65 -41.85 22.24
CA TYR A 175 26.03 -43.08 21.54
C TYR A 175 24.87 -44.04 21.16
N VAL A 176 23.63 -43.59 21.25
CA VAL A 176 22.48 -44.31 20.71
C VAL A 176 21.80 -43.50 19.61
N SER A 177 21.42 -44.13 18.48
CA SER A 177 20.53 -43.56 17.50
C SER A 177 19.08 -43.93 17.88
N LEU A 178 18.24 -42.93 18.13
CA LEU A 178 16.87 -43.13 18.61
C LEU A 178 15.85 -43.00 17.49
N THR A 179 14.99 -44.00 17.31
CA THR A 179 13.79 -43.91 16.48
C THR A 179 12.56 -44.03 17.38
N ASN A 180 11.82 -42.90 17.55
CA ASN A 180 10.57 -42.94 18.29
C ASN A 180 9.38 -43.14 17.34
N GLN A 181 8.62 -44.20 17.59
CA GLN A 181 7.36 -44.57 16.90
C GLN A 181 6.15 -44.57 17.82
N SER A 182 6.33 -44.16 19.08
CA SER A 182 5.31 -44.16 20.13
C SER A 182 5.29 -42.81 20.85
N THR A 183 5.06 -42.78 22.15
CA THR A 183 5.10 -41.58 22.98
C THR A 183 6.30 -41.62 23.92
N ILE A 184 7.09 -40.55 23.93
CA ILE A 184 8.10 -40.25 24.94
C ILE A 184 7.63 -39.01 25.69
N ASN A 185 7.31 -39.15 27.00
CA ASN A 185 6.71 -38.07 27.78
C ASN A 185 7.59 -37.70 28.98
N ALA A 186 8.11 -36.48 29.01
CA ALA A 186 8.74 -35.90 30.19
C ALA A 186 7.68 -35.53 31.24
N THR A 187 7.79 -36.13 32.45
CA THR A 187 6.87 -35.84 33.55
C THR A 187 7.62 -35.68 34.86
N GLY A 188 7.26 -34.69 35.67
CA GLY A 188 7.78 -34.51 37.03
C GLY A 188 9.25 -34.13 37.19
N GLY A 189 9.95 -33.86 36.11
CA GLY A 189 11.35 -33.44 36.08
C GLY A 189 11.88 -33.32 34.67
N THR A 190 13.18 -33.14 34.46
CA THR A 190 13.79 -32.98 33.14
C THR A 190 14.14 -34.32 32.50
N LEU A 191 13.64 -34.56 31.31
CA LEU A 191 14.06 -35.65 30.43
C LEU A 191 14.97 -35.05 29.32
N TYR A 192 16.25 -35.40 29.45
CA TYR A 192 17.29 -34.93 28.52
C TYR A 192 17.32 -35.80 27.27
N MET A 193 17.17 -35.20 26.11
CA MET A 193 17.30 -35.89 24.83
C MET A 193 18.72 -35.62 24.27
N GLN A 194 19.65 -36.57 24.49
CA GLN A 194 21.06 -36.48 24.07
C GLN A 194 21.55 -37.64 23.18
N PRO A 195 20.67 -38.32 22.40
CA PRO A 195 21.14 -39.32 21.43
C PRO A 195 22.01 -38.72 20.34
N THR A 196 22.79 -39.54 19.65
CA THR A 196 23.64 -39.11 18.53
C THR A 196 22.81 -38.71 17.31
N SER A 197 21.62 -39.28 17.16
CA SER A 197 20.63 -38.90 16.14
C SER A 197 19.24 -39.29 16.64
N VAL A 198 18.23 -38.54 16.23
CA VAL A 198 16.83 -38.83 16.56
C VAL A 198 15.97 -38.79 15.29
N THR A 199 15.16 -39.83 15.12
CA THR A 199 14.06 -39.85 14.15
C THR A 199 12.75 -40.01 14.94
N ASN A 200 11.90 -39.01 14.90
CA ASN A 200 10.60 -39.07 15.56
C ASN A 200 9.49 -39.17 14.50
N THR A 201 8.72 -40.25 14.56
CA THR A 201 7.47 -40.44 13.80
C THR A 201 6.27 -40.64 14.73
N GLY A 202 6.50 -40.63 16.03
CA GLY A 202 5.50 -40.64 17.08
C GLY A 202 5.36 -39.28 17.75
N THR A 203 5.14 -39.29 19.06
CA THR A 203 5.03 -38.08 19.89
C THR A 203 6.18 -37.97 20.86
N MET A 204 6.78 -36.82 20.97
CA MET A 204 7.67 -36.44 22.08
C MET A 204 7.01 -35.29 22.81
N GLU A 205 6.74 -35.47 24.11
CA GLU A 205 5.92 -34.49 24.84
C GLU A 205 6.47 -34.20 26.24
N ALA A 206 6.08 -33.04 26.75
CA ALA A 206 6.25 -32.67 28.15
C ALA A 206 4.90 -32.43 28.80
N SER A 207 4.67 -32.93 29.99
CA SER A 207 3.44 -32.76 30.75
C SER A 207 3.65 -32.74 32.26
N SER A 208 2.68 -32.25 33.02
CA SER A 208 2.64 -32.38 34.49
C SER A 208 3.93 -31.95 35.21
N GLY A 209 4.46 -30.76 34.87
CA GLY A 209 5.70 -30.23 35.43
C GLY A 209 6.98 -30.85 34.88
N GLY A 210 6.89 -31.65 33.84
CA GLY A 210 8.04 -32.19 33.12
C GLY A 210 8.66 -31.18 32.17
N ILE A 211 9.96 -31.35 31.97
CA ILE A 211 10.73 -30.59 30.96
C ILE A 211 11.31 -31.60 29.98
N LEU A 212 10.95 -31.47 28.70
CA LEU A 212 11.60 -32.20 27.63
C LEU A 212 12.69 -31.32 27.03
N GLU A 213 13.94 -31.66 27.25
CA GLU A 213 15.07 -30.84 26.81
C GLU A 213 15.84 -31.52 25.68
N PHE A 214 15.85 -30.85 24.52
CA PHE A 214 16.71 -31.23 23.40
C PHE A 214 18.01 -30.42 23.50
N ALA A 215 19.03 -31.02 24.05
CA ALA A 215 20.34 -30.41 24.21
C ALA A 215 21.43 -31.43 23.90
N SER A 216 22.39 -31.08 23.08
CA SER A 216 23.47 -31.97 22.68
C SER A 216 24.88 -31.45 22.88
N GLY A 217 25.06 -30.14 23.16
CA GLY A 217 26.41 -29.52 23.23
C GLY A 217 27.20 -29.50 21.92
N THR A 218 26.60 -30.01 20.87
CA THR A 218 26.99 -29.81 19.44
C THR A 218 25.68 -29.82 18.64
N PRO A 219 25.51 -28.98 17.61
CA PRO A 219 24.28 -28.95 16.85
C PRO A 219 23.88 -30.34 16.34
N THR A 220 22.87 -30.94 16.95
CA THR A 220 22.37 -32.24 16.56
C THR A 220 21.05 -32.08 15.81
N THR A 221 20.94 -32.81 14.71
CA THR A 221 19.71 -32.75 13.89
C THR A 221 18.70 -33.81 14.39
N TYR A 222 17.51 -33.37 14.73
CA TYR A 222 16.36 -34.20 15.05
C TYR A 222 15.42 -34.22 13.85
N THR A 223 15.30 -35.38 13.21
CA THR A 223 14.33 -35.61 12.14
C THR A 223 12.97 -35.88 12.75
N ASN A 224 12.08 -34.89 12.69
CA ASN A 224 10.73 -34.96 13.22
C ASN A 224 9.64 -35.16 12.14
N THR A 225 10.04 -35.49 10.92
CA THR A 225 9.11 -35.65 9.79
C THR A 225 8.06 -36.75 10.09
N GLY A 226 6.79 -36.33 10.10
CA GLY A 226 5.67 -37.20 10.47
C GLY A 226 5.42 -37.34 11.97
N GLY A 227 6.30 -36.76 12.81
CA GLY A 227 6.16 -36.77 14.28
C GLY A 227 5.65 -35.46 14.84
N THR A 228 5.31 -35.48 16.12
CA THR A 228 4.88 -34.33 16.91
C THR A 228 5.81 -34.13 18.10
N ILE A 229 6.17 -32.86 18.33
CA ILE A 229 6.79 -32.41 19.60
C ILE A 229 5.77 -31.50 20.27
N GLU A 230 5.38 -31.82 21.50
CA GLU A 230 4.23 -31.20 22.17
C GLU A 230 4.53 -30.79 23.61
N ALA A 231 4.08 -29.59 23.99
CA ALA A 231 4.03 -29.20 25.39
C ALA A 231 2.56 -29.17 25.85
N LEU A 232 2.23 -30.08 26.75
CA LEU A 232 0.91 -30.20 27.41
C LEU A 232 0.84 -29.33 28.66
N ASN A 233 -0.33 -29.29 29.31
CA ASN A 233 -0.54 -28.48 30.53
C ASN A 233 0.58 -28.68 31.56
N GLY A 234 1.25 -27.58 31.91
CA GLY A 234 2.33 -27.55 32.89
C GLY A 234 3.65 -28.18 32.42
N GLY A 235 3.75 -28.63 31.18
CA GLY A 235 4.96 -29.13 30.56
C GLY A 235 5.73 -28.06 29.83
N THR A 236 7.05 -28.23 29.73
CA THR A 236 7.95 -27.36 28.96
C THR A 236 8.79 -28.17 28.00
N VAL A 237 8.81 -27.78 26.75
CA VAL A 237 9.77 -28.28 25.76
C VAL A 237 10.83 -27.19 25.56
N GLN A 238 12.10 -27.57 25.76
CA GLN A 238 13.26 -26.73 25.51
C GLN A 238 14.06 -27.26 24.34
N ILE A 239 14.30 -26.42 23.35
CA ILE A 239 15.08 -26.74 22.16
C ILE A 239 16.34 -25.87 22.23
N ASP A 240 17.44 -26.48 22.63
CA ASP A 240 18.72 -25.79 22.83
C ASP A 240 19.79 -26.33 21.88
N ASP A 241 20.44 -25.41 21.12
CA ASP A 241 21.56 -25.71 20.21
C ASP A 241 21.27 -26.94 19.31
N THR A 242 20.08 -27.01 18.77
CA THR A 242 19.52 -28.20 18.11
C THR A 242 18.73 -27.82 16.85
N ILE A 243 18.84 -28.62 15.80
CA ILE A 243 18.07 -28.48 14.57
C ILE A 243 16.88 -29.43 14.61
N ILE A 244 15.67 -28.89 14.67
CA ILE A 244 14.43 -29.67 14.50
C ILE A 244 13.99 -29.59 13.04
N THR A 245 14.00 -30.73 12.35
CA THR A 245 13.66 -30.81 10.92
C THR A 245 12.32 -31.50 10.70
N GLY A 246 11.37 -30.75 10.14
CA GLY A 246 10.03 -31.25 9.79
C GLY A 246 9.13 -31.53 10.96
N GLY A 247 7.97 -32.15 10.69
CA GLY A 247 6.94 -32.50 11.67
C GLY A 247 6.22 -31.30 12.26
N THR A 248 5.61 -31.50 13.45
CA THR A 248 4.77 -30.50 14.09
C THR A 248 5.29 -30.13 15.48
N LEU A 249 5.33 -28.83 15.79
CA LEU A 249 5.43 -28.28 17.13
C LEU A 249 4.04 -27.82 17.56
N THR A 250 3.60 -28.21 18.77
CA THR A 250 2.28 -27.80 19.27
C THR A 250 2.28 -27.58 20.77
N THR A 251 1.36 -26.75 21.26
CA THR A 251 1.16 -26.54 22.70
C THR A 251 -0.31 -26.71 23.07
N VAL A 252 -0.60 -27.22 24.25
CA VAL A 252 -1.95 -27.36 24.77
C VAL A 252 -2.04 -26.71 26.16
N GLY A 253 -3.02 -25.86 26.33
CA GLY A 253 -3.28 -25.17 27.60
C GLY A 253 -2.11 -24.30 28.06
N THR A 254 -1.48 -24.66 29.19
CA THR A 254 -0.33 -23.92 29.75
C THR A 254 1.04 -24.49 29.36
N GLY A 255 1.08 -25.35 28.35
CA GLY A 255 2.35 -25.89 27.84
C GLY A 255 3.20 -24.81 27.18
N VAL A 256 4.52 -24.93 27.28
CA VAL A 256 5.48 -23.94 26.76
C VAL A 256 6.50 -24.64 25.89
N ILE A 257 6.76 -24.09 24.70
CA ILE A 257 7.90 -24.46 23.85
C ILE A 257 8.83 -23.26 23.79
N GLN A 258 10.12 -23.46 24.11
CA GLN A 258 11.17 -22.44 24.04
C GLN A 258 12.26 -22.91 23.07
N ALA A 259 12.70 -22.00 22.20
CA ALA A 259 13.81 -22.22 21.28
C ALA A 259 14.96 -21.27 21.65
N ASN A 260 16.08 -21.86 22.10
CA ASN A 260 17.16 -21.15 22.77
C ASN A 260 18.52 -21.44 22.10
N ASN A 261 19.52 -20.65 22.47
CA ASN A 261 20.95 -20.95 22.25
C ASN A 261 21.36 -21.42 20.85
N GLY A 262 20.74 -20.83 19.79
CA GLY A 262 21.04 -21.21 18.41
C GLY A 262 20.20 -22.37 17.85
N ALA A 263 19.08 -22.70 18.49
CA ALA A 263 18.10 -23.66 17.96
C ALA A 263 17.67 -23.29 16.52
N VAL A 264 17.48 -24.30 15.67
CA VAL A 264 17.04 -24.12 14.28
C VAL A 264 15.70 -24.82 14.06
N LEU A 265 14.70 -24.05 13.70
CA LEU A 265 13.37 -24.52 13.29
C LEU A 265 13.36 -24.68 11.77
N ASN A 266 13.55 -25.92 11.31
CA ASN A 266 13.84 -26.22 9.91
C ASN A 266 12.67 -26.95 9.22
N GLY A 267 11.97 -26.27 8.31
CA GLY A 267 10.97 -26.87 7.43
C GLY A 267 9.83 -27.60 8.17
N LEU A 268 9.36 -27.05 9.27
CA LEU A 268 8.35 -27.66 10.15
C LEU A 268 7.02 -26.91 10.18
N THR A 269 6.03 -27.49 10.83
CA THR A 269 4.74 -26.87 11.14
C THR A 269 4.70 -26.43 12.60
N ASN A 270 4.37 -25.16 12.88
CA ASN A 270 4.00 -24.71 14.20
C ASN A 270 2.48 -24.52 14.30
N SER A 271 1.83 -25.26 15.18
CA SER A 271 0.39 -25.09 15.51
C SER A 271 0.16 -24.63 16.94
N GLY A 272 1.23 -24.45 17.73
CA GLY A 272 1.20 -23.98 19.11
C GLY A 272 1.82 -22.60 19.29
N THR A 273 2.28 -22.33 20.51
CA THR A 273 3.09 -21.14 20.81
C THR A 273 4.55 -21.54 21.01
N VAL A 274 5.44 -20.97 20.20
CA VAL A 274 6.89 -21.11 20.35
C VAL A 274 7.47 -19.78 20.77
N THR A 275 8.15 -19.73 21.89
CA THR A 275 8.87 -18.55 22.40
C THR A 275 10.32 -18.63 21.98
N ILE A 276 10.79 -17.61 21.29
CA ILE A 276 12.15 -17.48 20.80
C ILE A 276 12.99 -16.71 21.82
N ILE A 277 14.07 -17.32 22.26
CA ILE A 277 15.09 -16.64 23.06
C ILE A 277 16.28 -16.29 22.16
N GLN A 278 16.80 -17.27 21.43
CA GLN A 278 17.80 -17.07 20.38
C GLN A 278 17.73 -18.30 19.46
N ALA A 279 17.07 -18.17 18.32
CA ALA A 279 16.86 -19.27 17.39
C ALA A 279 16.81 -18.79 15.95
N SER A 280 16.82 -19.75 15.01
CA SER A 280 16.73 -19.45 13.58
C SER A 280 15.55 -20.15 12.92
N LEU A 281 14.95 -19.50 11.91
CA LEU A 281 14.08 -20.16 10.94
C LEU A 281 14.91 -20.57 9.71
N GLN A 282 14.62 -21.74 9.18
CA GLN A 282 15.23 -22.25 7.96
C GLN A 282 14.20 -22.97 7.09
N ASN A 283 14.31 -22.81 5.76
CA ASN A 283 13.38 -23.39 4.79
C ASN A 283 11.92 -22.93 5.02
N SER A 284 10.93 -23.73 4.66
CA SER A 284 9.52 -23.35 4.79
C SER A 284 8.97 -23.73 6.17
N VAL A 285 8.65 -22.74 6.98
CA VAL A 285 7.98 -22.91 8.28
C VAL A 285 6.51 -22.56 8.11
N ALA A 286 5.64 -23.59 8.29
CA ALA A 286 4.19 -23.40 8.25
C ALA A 286 3.68 -23.03 9.65
N ASN A 287 3.40 -21.76 9.88
CA ASN A 287 2.94 -21.26 11.17
C ASN A 287 1.42 -21.05 11.18
N THR A 288 0.69 -21.88 11.89
CA THR A 288 -0.74 -21.72 12.17
C THR A 288 -1.02 -21.30 13.62
N GLY A 289 0.04 -21.30 14.47
CA GLY A 289 0.03 -20.83 15.84
C GLY A 289 0.71 -19.48 16.01
N THR A 290 1.51 -19.34 17.06
CA THR A 290 2.27 -18.11 17.33
C THR A 290 3.75 -18.43 17.48
N ILE A 291 4.59 -17.67 16.78
CA ILE A 291 6.02 -17.57 17.06
C ILE A 291 6.21 -16.22 17.74
N GLN A 292 6.65 -16.23 19.00
CA GLN A 292 6.80 -15.03 19.81
C GLN A 292 8.27 -14.73 20.07
N VAL A 293 8.71 -13.50 19.79
CA VAL A 293 10.06 -13.00 20.10
C VAL A 293 9.94 -11.95 21.21
N PRO A 294 10.25 -12.30 22.46
CA PRO A 294 10.18 -11.36 23.58
C PRO A 294 11.26 -10.28 23.49
N SER A 295 11.09 -9.20 24.22
CA SER A 295 12.07 -8.09 24.31
C SER A 295 13.47 -8.59 24.64
N GLY A 296 14.47 -8.05 23.97
CA GLY A 296 15.88 -8.42 24.15
C GLY A 296 16.32 -9.71 23.47
N ASN A 297 15.42 -10.34 22.70
CA ASN A 297 15.71 -11.60 22.02
C ASN A 297 15.73 -11.41 20.49
N THR A 298 16.36 -12.35 19.80
CA THR A 298 16.51 -12.29 18.34
C THR A 298 16.08 -13.60 17.69
N LEU A 299 15.23 -13.49 16.68
CA LEU A 299 14.96 -14.55 15.73
C LEU A 299 15.79 -14.31 14.47
N PHE A 300 16.65 -15.26 14.14
CA PHE A 300 17.48 -15.18 12.94
C PHE A 300 16.83 -15.89 11.74
N ILE A 301 17.17 -15.46 10.58
CA ILE A 301 16.88 -16.15 9.32
C ILE A 301 18.17 -16.81 8.82
N SER A 302 18.14 -18.12 8.64
CA SER A 302 19.26 -18.94 8.20
C SER A 302 18.97 -19.51 6.80
N GLY A 303 19.72 -19.08 5.81
CA GLY A 303 19.40 -19.38 4.41
C GLY A 303 18.15 -18.64 3.91
N ASN A 304 17.54 -19.14 2.85
CA ASN A 304 16.29 -18.60 2.33
C ASN A 304 15.10 -19.25 3.06
N ALA A 305 14.45 -18.51 3.95
CA ALA A 305 13.31 -19.01 4.69
C ALA A 305 11.98 -18.51 4.11
N THR A 306 10.92 -19.31 4.27
CA THR A 306 9.54 -18.91 3.93
C THR A 306 8.66 -19.13 5.15
N LEU A 307 8.00 -18.08 5.62
CA LEU A 307 7.00 -18.15 6.68
C LEU A 307 5.61 -18.19 6.04
N THR A 308 4.89 -19.31 6.26
CA THR A 308 3.54 -19.52 5.69
C THR A 308 2.52 -19.78 6.78
N GLY A 309 1.24 -19.82 6.44
CA GLY A 309 0.14 -20.17 7.34
C GLY A 309 -0.60 -18.96 7.91
N SER A 310 -1.66 -19.24 8.67
CA SER A 310 -2.59 -18.24 9.22
C SER A 310 -2.23 -17.74 10.61
N GLY A 311 -1.14 -18.21 11.17
CA GLY A 311 -0.64 -17.78 12.47
C GLY A 311 0.14 -16.47 12.43
N SER A 312 0.80 -16.11 13.53
CA SER A 312 1.58 -14.88 13.61
C SER A 312 3.01 -15.10 14.08
N LEU A 313 3.92 -14.32 13.53
CA LEU A 313 5.21 -14.01 14.13
C LEU A 313 5.05 -12.67 14.87
N THR A 314 5.17 -12.68 16.19
CA THR A 314 4.96 -11.49 17.02
C THR A 314 6.28 -11.02 17.62
N LEU A 315 6.67 -9.81 17.32
CA LEU A 315 7.83 -9.12 17.85
C LEU A 315 7.40 -8.25 19.03
N SER A 316 8.17 -8.26 20.11
CA SER A 316 7.99 -7.32 21.22
C SER A 316 8.94 -6.13 21.07
N SER A 317 8.62 -4.99 21.66
CA SER A 317 9.52 -3.83 21.66
C SER A 317 10.91 -4.21 22.17
N GLY A 318 11.94 -3.87 21.37
CA GLY A 318 13.34 -4.25 21.65
C GLY A 318 13.70 -5.70 21.30
N SER A 319 12.88 -6.42 20.53
CA SER A 319 13.25 -7.70 19.91
C SER A 319 13.66 -7.50 18.46
N ASN A 320 14.40 -8.47 17.91
CA ASN A 320 14.88 -8.41 16.54
C ASN A 320 14.44 -9.62 15.72
N LEU A 321 14.17 -9.37 14.44
CA LEU A 321 14.17 -10.33 13.36
C LEU A 321 15.34 -9.97 12.44
N ASP A 322 16.32 -10.85 12.28
CA ASP A 322 17.62 -10.49 11.75
C ASP A 322 18.15 -11.54 10.77
N GLU A 323 19.08 -11.14 9.92
CA GLU A 323 19.83 -12.07 9.07
C GLU A 323 20.93 -12.78 9.87
N LEU A 324 21.03 -14.11 9.75
CA LEU A 324 22.12 -14.85 10.38
C LEU A 324 23.42 -14.66 9.56
N THR A 325 24.36 -13.91 10.12
CA THR A 325 25.73 -13.76 9.60
C THR A 325 25.94 -13.02 8.26
N ASP A 326 25.21 -11.96 7.95
CA ASP A 326 25.41 -11.07 6.76
C ASP A 326 25.74 -11.84 5.46
N SER A 327 25.08 -12.97 5.24
CA SER A 327 25.40 -13.92 4.18
C SER A 327 24.41 -13.93 3.01
N GLY A 328 23.53 -12.92 2.91
CA GLY A 328 22.53 -12.82 1.87
C GLY A 328 21.35 -13.78 2.06
N ASN A 329 21.03 -14.13 3.31
CA ASN A 329 19.84 -14.87 3.68
C ASN A 329 18.61 -14.00 3.43
N SER A 330 17.45 -14.60 3.16
CA SER A 330 16.23 -13.85 2.89
C SER A 330 14.99 -14.48 3.52
N LEU A 331 14.00 -13.65 3.81
CA LEU A 331 12.69 -14.11 4.27
C LEU A 331 11.61 -13.82 3.23
N THR A 332 10.84 -14.84 2.87
CA THR A 332 9.54 -14.67 2.20
C THR A 332 8.43 -14.80 3.23
N ASN A 333 7.75 -13.70 3.51
CA ASN A 333 6.59 -13.70 4.41
C ASN A 333 5.29 -13.90 3.63
N GLN A 334 4.56 -14.99 3.91
CA GLN A 334 3.21 -15.26 3.42
C GLN A 334 2.19 -15.38 4.58
N SER A 335 2.57 -14.92 5.77
CA SER A 335 1.82 -14.99 7.02
C SER A 335 1.65 -13.59 7.59
N LEU A 336 1.41 -13.48 8.90
CA LEU A 336 1.38 -12.23 9.64
C LEU A 336 2.66 -12.07 10.46
N ILE A 337 3.41 -10.99 10.21
CA ILE A 337 4.45 -10.47 11.11
C ILE A 337 3.85 -9.26 11.80
N GLN A 338 3.90 -9.20 13.15
CA GLN A 338 3.25 -8.11 13.85
C GLN A 338 3.99 -7.69 15.14
N GLY A 339 3.60 -6.54 15.67
CA GLY A 339 4.05 -6.06 16.98
C GLY A 339 4.90 -4.82 16.91
N ALA A 340 6.06 -4.83 17.59
CA ALA A 340 7.06 -3.77 17.63
C ALA A 340 8.46 -4.40 17.69
N GLY A 341 9.52 -3.61 17.49
CA GLY A 341 10.90 -4.12 17.45
C GLY A 341 11.58 -3.80 16.14
N THR A 342 12.56 -4.58 15.72
CA THR A 342 13.32 -4.28 14.51
C THR A 342 13.41 -5.50 13.59
N ILE A 343 13.12 -5.30 12.32
CA ILE A 343 13.50 -6.20 11.23
C ILE A 343 14.76 -5.59 10.63
N TYR A 344 15.91 -6.20 10.89
CA TYR A 344 17.21 -5.59 10.62
C TYR A 344 17.99 -6.34 9.54
N ALA A 345 18.58 -5.61 8.60
CA ALA A 345 19.50 -6.08 7.55
C ALA A 345 18.96 -7.29 6.74
N LEU A 346 17.66 -7.58 6.79
CA LEU A 346 17.04 -8.76 6.22
C LEU A 346 16.40 -8.47 4.87
N PRO A 347 16.92 -9.00 3.74
CA PRO A 347 16.19 -8.99 2.47
C PRO A 347 14.82 -9.67 2.60
N LEU A 348 13.75 -8.89 2.46
CA LEU A 348 12.39 -9.31 2.78
C LEU A 348 11.46 -9.26 1.56
N THR A 349 10.84 -10.39 1.23
CA THR A 349 9.72 -10.44 0.28
C THR A 349 8.43 -10.60 1.05
N ASN A 350 7.64 -9.55 1.15
CA ASN A 350 6.34 -9.60 1.82
C ASN A 350 5.21 -9.87 0.81
N GLN A 351 4.56 -11.02 0.97
CA GLN A 351 3.35 -11.44 0.25
C GLN A 351 2.14 -11.58 1.19
N GLY A 352 2.39 -11.49 2.51
CA GLY A 352 1.41 -11.51 3.58
C GLY A 352 1.19 -10.13 4.17
N THR A 353 1.18 -10.04 5.49
CA THR A 353 1.01 -8.78 6.22
C THR A 353 2.17 -8.54 7.19
N ILE A 354 2.66 -7.30 7.22
CA ILE A 354 3.53 -6.78 8.28
C ILE A 354 2.75 -5.68 8.97
N ASN A 355 2.52 -5.79 10.30
CA ASN A 355 1.65 -4.88 11.03
C ASN A 355 2.31 -4.36 12.31
N ALA A 356 2.65 -3.08 12.33
CA ALA A 356 3.02 -2.37 13.56
C ALA A 356 1.75 -2.07 14.38
N ASN A 357 1.38 -2.97 15.29
CA ASN A 357 0.12 -2.87 16.04
C ASN A 357 0.30 -2.70 17.57
N SER A 358 1.49 -2.37 18.00
CA SER A 358 1.79 -2.14 19.41
C SER A 358 1.67 -0.65 19.74
N ASN A 359 0.62 -0.26 20.44
CA ASN A 359 0.30 1.14 20.73
C ASN A 359 1.48 1.91 21.33
N GLY A 360 1.87 3.01 20.69
CA GLY A 360 2.97 3.87 21.10
C GLY A 360 4.36 3.28 20.94
N ASN A 361 4.50 2.11 20.31
CA ASN A 361 5.78 1.49 20.01
C ASN A 361 6.00 1.39 18.50
N THR A 362 7.28 1.40 18.09
CA THR A 362 7.69 1.35 16.71
C THR A 362 8.10 -0.06 16.28
N LEU A 363 7.67 -0.45 15.10
CA LEU A 363 8.25 -1.54 14.33
C LEU A 363 9.14 -0.92 13.24
N TYR A 364 10.43 -1.12 13.37
CA TYR A 364 11.44 -0.67 12.40
C TYR A 364 11.65 -1.73 11.33
N VAL A 365 11.82 -1.30 10.09
CA VAL A 365 12.34 -2.12 8.98
C VAL A 365 13.55 -1.37 8.43
N ASP A 366 14.73 -1.86 8.77
CA ASP A 366 16.00 -1.13 8.64
C ASP A 366 17.03 -1.94 7.85
N ASP A 367 17.80 -1.28 6.99
CA ASP A 367 18.93 -1.76 6.18
C ASP A 367 18.67 -2.93 5.22
N GLY A 368 17.55 -3.64 5.29
CA GLY A 368 17.19 -4.75 4.40
C GLY A 368 16.26 -4.31 3.27
N ALA A 369 16.59 -4.59 2.01
CA ALA A 369 15.70 -4.29 0.88
C ALA A 369 14.37 -5.05 0.99
N VAL A 370 13.25 -4.33 0.83
CA VAL A 370 11.90 -4.90 0.91
C VAL A 370 11.24 -4.95 -0.47
N THR A 371 10.76 -6.13 -0.85
CA THR A 371 9.80 -6.28 -1.96
C THR A 371 8.43 -6.58 -1.38
N ASN A 372 7.50 -5.64 -1.50
CA ASN A 372 6.16 -5.79 -0.99
C ASN A 372 5.13 -5.99 -2.11
N THR A 373 4.43 -7.11 -2.08
CA THR A 373 3.24 -7.39 -2.91
C THR A 373 1.99 -7.67 -2.06
N GLY A 374 2.16 -7.68 -0.73
CA GLY A 374 1.11 -7.81 0.27
C GLY A 374 0.78 -6.47 0.93
N THR A 375 0.56 -6.50 2.23
CA THR A 375 0.26 -5.32 3.03
C THR A 375 1.37 -5.06 4.05
N VAL A 376 1.77 -3.81 4.17
CA VAL A 376 2.65 -3.29 5.22
C VAL A 376 1.89 -2.17 5.90
N GLU A 377 1.59 -2.30 7.20
CA GLU A 377 0.64 -1.39 7.85
C GLU A 377 1.03 -1.02 9.27
N ALA A 378 0.53 0.12 9.70
CA ALA A 378 0.47 0.50 11.11
C ALA A 378 -0.99 0.52 11.57
N SER A 379 -1.30 -0.13 12.69
CA SER A 379 -2.65 -0.19 13.27
C SER A 379 -2.63 -0.11 14.80
N GLY A 380 -3.81 0.08 15.41
CA GLY A 380 -3.95 0.06 16.86
C GLY A 380 -3.11 1.08 17.64
N GLY A 381 -2.70 2.17 17.02
CA GLY A 381 -1.84 3.20 17.60
C GLY A 381 -0.34 2.87 17.51
N GLY A 382 0.06 1.88 16.74
CA GLY A 382 1.46 1.55 16.46
C GLY A 382 2.09 2.50 15.46
N ILE A 383 3.43 2.50 15.43
CA ILE A 383 4.24 3.24 14.48
C ILE A 383 5.02 2.24 13.64
N LEU A 384 4.96 2.38 12.33
CA LEU A 384 5.80 1.64 11.39
C LEU A 384 6.82 2.60 10.80
N GLU A 385 8.09 2.24 10.84
CA GLU A 385 9.16 3.04 10.24
C GLU A 385 9.93 2.21 9.22
N LEU A 386 9.98 2.71 7.98
CA LEU A 386 10.62 2.05 6.85
C LEU A 386 11.88 2.83 6.45
N GLU A 387 13.02 2.42 7.01
CA GLU A 387 14.34 3.04 6.82
C GLU A 387 15.15 2.33 5.73
N THR A 388 14.52 1.98 4.62
CA THR A 388 15.14 1.14 3.60
C THR A 388 14.58 1.41 2.20
N VAL A 389 15.14 0.71 1.22
CA VAL A 389 14.62 0.66 -0.16
C VAL A 389 13.41 -0.29 -0.23
N VAL A 390 12.25 0.24 -0.58
CA VAL A 390 11.00 -0.51 -0.69
C VAL A 390 10.52 -0.56 -2.14
N ASN A 391 10.56 -1.72 -2.76
CA ASN A 391 9.81 -1.99 -3.98
C ASN A 391 8.39 -2.44 -3.60
N ASN A 392 7.44 -1.51 -3.70
CA ASN A 392 6.05 -1.72 -3.31
C ASN A 392 5.14 -2.06 -4.51
N SER A 393 5.70 -2.43 -5.65
CA SER A 393 4.92 -2.69 -6.86
C SER A 393 3.89 -3.82 -6.65
N GLY A 394 2.61 -3.46 -6.69
CA GLY A 394 1.48 -4.34 -6.40
C GLY A 394 1.12 -4.48 -4.92
N GLY A 395 1.88 -3.87 -4.02
CA GLY A 395 1.62 -3.86 -2.58
C GLY A 395 0.93 -2.60 -2.08
N THR A 396 0.53 -2.65 -0.81
CA THR A 396 -0.08 -1.54 -0.09
C THR A 396 0.72 -1.22 1.16
N ILE A 397 0.93 0.07 1.40
CA ILE A 397 1.40 0.62 2.68
C ILE A 397 0.26 1.44 3.27
N GLU A 398 -0.18 1.10 4.50
CA GLU A 398 -1.35 1.71 5.12
C GLU A 398 -1.07 2.22 6.53
N ALA A 399 -1.52 3.44 6.85
CA ALA A 399 -1.65 3.91 8.21
C ALA A 399 -3.13 3.92 8.61
N GLN A 400 -3.51 3.08 9.56
CA GLN A 400 -4.87 2.98 10.07
C GLN A 400 -5.14 4.02 11.18
N THR A 401 -6.40 4.17 11.57
CA THR A 401 -6.83 5.14 12.57
C THR A 401 -5.93 5.21 13.80
N GLY A 402 -5.35 6.39 14.04
CA GLY A 402 -4.50 6.69 15.19
C GLY A 402 -3.08 6.14 15.11
N SER A 403 -2.67 5.62 13.95
CA SER A 403 -1.36 5.04 13.72
C SER A 403 -0.56 5.84 12.70
N THR A 404 0.75 5.68 12.69
CA THR A 404 1.65 6.40 11.80
C THR A 404 2.53 5.44 11.02
N VAL A 405 2.70 5.71 9.73
CA VAL A 405 3.76 5.12 8.92
C VAL A 405 4.78 6.21 8.60
N ILE A 406 6.04 6.00 8.92
CA ILE A 406 7.16 6.89 8.60
C ILE A 406 7.96 6.27 7.46
N LEU A 407 8.19 7.03 6.40
CA LEU A 407 8.99 6.63 5.25
C LEU A 407 10.27 7.46 5.23
N GLY A 408 11.42 6.81 5.38
CA GLY A 408 12.70 7.52 5.41
C GLY A 408 13.55 7.12 6.60
N GLY A 409 14.27 8.06 7.19
CA GLY A 409 15.15 7.86 8.34
C GLY A 409 16.61 7.70 7.96
N ASN A 410 16.94 7.11 6.80
CA ASN A 410 18.29 7.09 6.28
C ASN A 410 18.40 7.64 4.84
N SER A 411 19.60 8.01 4.43
CA SER A 411 19.85 8.71 3.16
C SER A 411 19.60 7.85 1.89
N SER A 412 19.31 6.58 2.03
CA SER A 412 19.07 5.65 0.92
C SER A 412 17.62 5.17 0.85
N SER A 413 16.75 5.64 1.75
CA SER A 413 15.34 5.23 1.79
C SER A 413 14.59 5.69 0.56
N SER A 414 13.95 4.74 -0.12
CA SER A 414 13.15 5.04 -1.30
C SER A 414 11.95 4.10 -1.41
N LEU A 415 10.89 4.61 -2.03
CA LEU A 415 9.68 3.86 -2.32
C LEU A 415 9.40 3.86 -3.81
N ASN A 416 9.32 2.67 -4.41
CA ASN A 416 9.02 2.48 -5.81
C ASN A 416 7.66 1.76 -5.97
N GLY A 417 6.69 2.42 -6.60
CA GLY A 417 5.38 1.85 -6.94
C GLY A 417 4.42 1.58 -5.79
N GLY A 418 3.31 0.89 -6.10
CA GLY A 418 2.27 0.47 -5.17
C GLY A 418 1.40 1.60 -4.63
N THR A 419 0.62 1.28 -3.60
CA THR A 419 -0.35 2.22 -3.01
C THR A 419 0.06 2.63 -1.61
N LEU A 420 0.03 3.94 -1.35
CA LEU A 420 0.06 4.56 -0.04
C LEU A 420 -1.37 4.96 0.32
N THR A 421 -1.87 4.54 1.47
CA THR A 421 -3.24 4.84 1.87
C THR A 421 -3.35 5.07 3.38
N THR A 422 -4.38 5.79 3.79
CA THR A 422 -4.68 6.00 5.20
C THR A 422 -6.16 5.80 5.47
N SER A 423 -6.50 5.40 6.70
CA SER A 423 -7.88 5.31 7.15
C SER A 423 -8.08 6.09 8.46
N GLY A 424 -9.23 6.76 8.58
CA GLY A 424 -9.58 7.56 9.74
C GLY A 424 -8.57 8.70 10.00
N THR A 425 -7.88 8.64 11.15
CA THR A 425 -6.84 9.60 11.55
C THR A 425 -5.41 9.06 11.36
N GLY A 426 -5.24 8.03 10.55
CA GLY A 426 -3.92 7.52 10.21
C GLY A 426 -3.14 8.51 9.34
N VAL A 427 -1.82 8.52 9.46
CA VAL A 427 -0.95 9.45 8.73
C VAL A 427 0.27 8.71 8.19
N ILE A 428 0.66 9.04 6.97
CA ILE A 428 1.97 8.67 6.41
C ILE A 428 2.85 9.92 6.46
N GLU A 429 4.07 9.79 6.95
CA GLU A 429 5.02 10.89 7.12
C GLU A 429 6.29 10.64 6.31
N SER A 430 6.84 11.69 5.72
CA SER A 430 8.17 11.67 5.10
C SER A 430 9.23 11.97 6.13
N GLU A 431 10.25 11.14 6.22
CA GLU A 431 11.51 11.44 6.86
C GLU A 431 12.66 11.38 5.84
N ASN A 432 12.60 12.30 4.87
CA ASN A 432 13.55 12.41 3.75
C ASN A 432 13.51 11.21 2.77
N VAL A 433 12.31 10.67 2.50
CA VAL A 433 12.14 9.56 1.56
C VAL A 433 12.15 10.03 0.10
N VAL A 434 12.67 9.18 -0.78
CA VAL A 434 12.50 9.32 -2.23
C VAL A 434 11.27 8.55 -2.71
N LEU A 435 10.26 9.23 -3.23
CA LEU A 435 9.21 8.57 -4.02
C LEU A 435 9.68 8.41 -5.46
N ASP A 436 9.97 7.19 -5.85
CA ASP A 436 10.53 6.85 -7.15
C ASP A 436 9.46 6.30 -8.11
N GLY A 437 9.02 7.15 -8.99
CA GLY A 437 8.08 6.83 -10.06
C GLY A 437 8.72 6.61 -11.42
N THR A 438 10.01 6.31 -11.49
CA THR A 438 10.74 6.12 -12.78
C THR A 438 10.41 4.78 -13.43
N VAL A 439 10.14 3.75 -12.66
CA VAL A 439 9.82 2.39 -13.15
C VAL A 439 8.36 2.02 -12.83
N ASN A 440 7.97 2.09 -11.56
CA ASN A 440 6.60 1.84 -11.12
C ASN A 440 6.08 3.08 -10.41
N ILE A 441 4.85 3.46 -10.70
CA ILE A 441 4.26 4.71 -10.19
C ILE A 441 3.78 4.51 -8.75
N PRO A 442 4.35 5.23 -7.76
CA PRO A 442 3.74 5.30 -6.43
C PRO A 442 2.42 6.06 -6.48
N THR A 443 1.38 5.49 -5.90
CA THR A 443 0.04 6.08 -5.85
C THR A 443 -0.31 6.43 -4.42
N ASN A 444 -0.48 7.72 -4.11
CA ASN A 444 -1.01 8.16 -2.82
C ASN A 444 -2.53 8.30 -2.90
N THR A 445 -3.25 7.63 -2.01
CA THR A 445 -4.71 7.74 -1.85
C THR A 445 -5.11 8.22 -0.45
N GLY A 446 -4.13 8.45 0.43
CA GLY A 446 -4.32 8.83 1.82
C GLY A 446 -3.80 10.23 2.15
N GLN A 447 -3.56 10.44 3.44
CA GLN A 447 -2.92 11.63 3.99
C GLN A 447 -1.41 11.37 4.10
N PHE A 448 -0.62 12.13 3.36
CA PHE A 448 0.83 12.10 3.37
C PHE A 448 1.37 13.47 3.85
N ASN A 449 2.14 13.48 4.93
CA ASN A 449 2.69 14.68 5.51
C ASN A 449 4.21 14.82 5.23
N VAL A 450 4.62 16.03 4.96
CA VAL A 450 6.03 16.45 4.87
C VAL A 450 6.19 17.59 5.85
N ASP A 451 6.71 17.29 7.04
CA ASP A 451 6.72 18.25 8.13
C ASP A 451 7.99 18.14 9.00
N ASN A 452 8.03 18.91 10.09
CA ASN A 452 9.13 18.91 11.05
C ASN A 452 10.53 19.24 10.48
N GLY A 453 10.58 19.89 9.29
CA GLY A 453 11.84 20.17 8.60
C GLY A 453 12.39 18.99 7.80
N ASN A 454 11.60 17.93 7.66
CA ASN A 454 11.90 16.82 6.75
C ASN A 454 11.48 17.18 5.33
N ASP A 455 12.06 16.51 4.35
CA ASP A 455 11.84 16.74 2.95
C ASP A 455 11.19 15.52 2.27
N LEU A 456 10.52 15.75 1.16
CA LEU A 456 10.05 14.72 0.25
C LEU A 456 10.83 14.82 -1.06
N TYR A 457 11.60 13.81 -1.39
CA TYR A 457 12.25 13.71 -2.68
C TYR A 457 11.34 13.01 -3.67
N ILE A 458 11.27 13.52 -4.90
CA ILE A 458 10.42 12.95 -5.96
C ILE A 458 11.21 12.78 -7.26
N GLN A 459 10.94 11.68 -7.97
CA GLN A 459 11.44 11.44 -9.31
C GLN A 459 10.45 10.62 -10.15
N GLY A 460 10.49 10.82 -11.48
CA GLY A 460 9.57 10.12 -12.38
C GLY A 460 8.13 10.58 -12.21
N THR A 461 7.16 9.68 -12.22
CA THR A 461 5.73 9.99 -12.09
C THR A 461 5.20 9.60 -10.73
N ILE A 462 4.59 10.54 -10.02
CA ILE A 462 3.90 10.33 -8.75
C ILE A 462 2.39 10.56 -8.97
N ASP A 463 1.57 9.55 -8.66
CA ASP A 463 0.12 9.62 -8.79
C ASP A 463 -0.52 9.97 -7.44
N ASN A 464 -0.89 11.24 -7.26
CA ASN A 464 -1.51 11.70 -6.02
C ASN A 464 -3.03 11.80 -6.18
N ASN A 465 -3.74 10.85 -5.58
CA ASN A 465 -5.21 10.84 -5.50
C ASN A 465 -5.73 11.17 -4.09
N GLY A 466 -4.82 11.36 -3.12
CA GLY A 466 -5.08 11.80 -1.76
C GLY A 466 -4.59 13.22 -1.51
N THR A 467 -4.06 13.43 -0.32
CA THR A 467 -3.47 14.72 0.07
C THR A 467 -2.00 14.55 0.40
N ILE A 468 -1.14 15.39 -0.17
CA ILE A 468 0.24 15.58 0.27
C ILE A 468 0.30 16.96 0.91
N SER A 469 0.61 17.04 2.21
CA SER A 469 0.70 18.29 2.96
C SER A 469 2.16 18.64 3.25
N VAL A 470 2.60 19.80 2.78
CA VAL A 470 3.97 20.30 2.99
C VAL A 470 3.96 21.47 3.96
N SER A 471 4.53 21.27 5.12
CA SER A 471 4.57 22.25 6.20
C SER A 471 5.64 23.32 6.00
N ALA A 472 5.56 24.40 6.77
CA ALA A 472 6.56 25.47 6.74
C ALA A 472 7.96 24.94 7.08
N GLY A 473 8.94 25.24 6.23
CA GLY A 473 10.32 24.78 6.40
C GLY A 473 10.61 23.37 5.96
N SER A 474 9.62 22.69 5.36
CA SER A 474 9.74 21.40 4.69
C SER A 474 9.61 21.58 3.18
N PHE A 475 10.21 20.70 2.41
CA PHE A 475 10.35 20.88 0.98
C PHE A 475 9.95 19.64 0.18
N VAL A 476 9.54 19.88 -1.08
CA VAL A 476 9.49 18.85 -2.12
C VAL A 476 10.65 19.09 -3.06
N ILE A 477 11.55 18.13 -3.13
CA ILE A 477 12.81 18.25 -3.87
C ILE A 477 12.80 17.26 -5.04
N LEU A 478 13.14 17.71 -6.22
CA LEU A 478 13.29 16.85 -7.38
C LEU A 478 14.69 16.22 -7.37
N ASP A 479 14.75 14.90 -7.33
CA ASP A 479 15.98 14.14 -7.52
C ASP A 479 16.28 13.91 -9.02
N GLU A 480 15.21 13.71 -9.80
CA GLU A 480 15.21 13.70 -11.26
C GLU A 480 13.99 14.49 -11.77
N ALA A 481 13.81 14.52 -13.09
CA ALA A 481 12.60 15.11 -13.65
C ALA A 481 11.34 14.43 -13.12
N ALA A 482 10.38 15.22 -12.63
CA ALA A 482 9.20 14.69 -11.95
C ALA A 482 7.88 15.19 -12.56
N THR A 483 6.89 14.31 -12.53
CA THR A 483 5.50 14.62 -12.92
C THR A 483 4.57 14.24 -11.76
N LEU A 484 3.83 15.22 -11.26
CA LEU A 484 2.76 15.00 -10.29
C LEU A 484 1.44 14.83 -11.04
N THR A 485 0.80 13.68 -10.93
CA THR A 485 -0.49 13.34 -11.54
C THR A 485 -1.55 13.02 -10.49
N GLY A 486 -2.76 12.69 -10.93
CA GLY A 486 -3.86 12.26 -10.06
C GLY A 486 -4.87 13.37 -9.76
N SER A 487 -5.94 12.97 -9.07
CA SER A 487 -7.08 13.84 -8.71
C SER A 487 -6.96 14.49 -7.33
N GLY A 488 -5.94 14.16 -6.59
CA GLY A 488 -5.69 14.69 -5.25
C GLY A 488 -5.01 16.06 -5.24
N THR A 489 -4.57 16.45 -4.05
CA THR A 489 -4.03 17.80 -3.84
C THR A 489 -2.67 17.73 -3.14
N LEU A 490 -1.73 18.56 -3.60
CA LEU A 490 -0.53 18.92 -2.86
C LEU A 490 -0.77 20.28 -2.20
N VAL A 491 -0.81 20.32 -0.89
CA VAL A 491 -1.08 21.50 -0.06
C VAL A 491 0.23 22.08 0.44
N MET A 492 0.52 23.33 0.08
CA MET A 492 1.72 24.06 0.47
C MET A 492 1.41 25.04 1.60
N SER A 493 2.20 25.02 2.67
CA SER A 493 2.16 26.05 3.71
C SER A 493 3.09 27.21 3.40
N PRO A 494 2.86 28.41 3.97
CA PRO A 494 3.80 29.52 3.84
C PRO A 494 5.21 29.13 4.28
N GLY A 495 6.21 29.32 3.40
CA GLY A 495 7.60 28.94 3.65
C GLY A 495 7.98 27.52 3.25
N SER A 496 7.05 26.75 2.67
CA SER A 496 7.38 25.50 1.98
C SER A 496 7.84 25.75 0.56
N LEU A 497 8.63 24.83 0.00
CA LEU A 497 9.21 24.96 -1.34
C LEU A 497 8.98 23.69 -2.17
N ILE A 498 8.83 23.87 -3.48
CA ILE A 498 9.01 22.81 -4.48
C ILE A 498 10.15 23.24 -5.38
N PHE A 499 11.24 22.49 -5.45
CA PHE A 499 12.38 22.89 -6.27
C PHE A 499 13.21 21.69 -6.78
N GLY A 500 14.07 21.96 -7.80
CA GLY A 500 14.97 20.95 -8.33
C GLY A 500 15.96 21.55 -9.31
N SER A 501 17.22 21.63 -8.97
CA SER A 501 18.36 22.24 -9.68
C SER A 501 18.37 22.02 -11.21
N GLY A 502 17.53 22.71 -11.95
CA GLY A 502 17.41 22.59 -13.41
C GLY A 502 16.60 21.39 -13.91
N LEU A 503 16.10 20.54 -13.04
CA LEU A 503 15.26 19.37 -13.35
C LEU A 503 13.83 19.81 -13.71
N ALA A 504 13.21 19.14 -14.69
CA ALA A 504 11.88 19.52 -15.14
C ALA A 504 10.77 19.04 -14.19
N PHE A 505 9.86 19.95 -13.84
CA PHE A 505 8.66 19.65 -13.07
C PHE A 505 7.40 19.83 -13.92
N THR A 506 6.55 18.82 -13.95
CA THR A 506 5.22 18.88 -14.56
C THR A 506 4.15 18.67 -13.50
N ASN A 507 3.28 19.65 -13.30
CA ASN A 507 2.07 19.48 -12.51
C ASN A 507 0.89 19.10 -13.42
N ALA A 508 0.30 17.93 -13.21
CA ALA A 508 -0.96 17.49 -13.82
C ALA A 508 -2.02 17.11 -12.78
N SER A 509 -1.81 17.53 -11.51
CA SER A 509 -2.71 17.39 -10.36
C SER A 509 -3.12 18.76 -9.85
N THR A 510 -3.50 18.89 -8.59
CA THR A 510 -3.74 20.17 -7.93
C THR A 510 -2.60 20.50 -6.97
N ILE A 511 -2.04 21.70 -7.08
CA ILE A 511 -1.16 22.30 -6.07
C ILE A 511 -1.88 23.51 -5.51
N GLU A 512 -1.99 23.62 -4.19
CA GLU A 512 -2.66 24.74 -3.55
C GLU A 512 -1.90 25.30 -2.34
N GLY A 513 -2.26 26.51 -1.93
CA GLY A 513 -1.77 27.13 -0.72
C GLY A 513 -0.89 28.35 -0.96
N ALA A 514 0.28 28.37 -0.31
CA ALA A 514 1.28 29.44 -0.38
C ALA A 514 2.69 28.87 -0.28
N GLY A 515 3.71 29.63 -0.67
CA GLY A 515 5.12 29.20 -0.69
C GLY A 515 5.73 29.43 -2.07
N ASP A 516 6.79 28.71 -2.39
CA ASP A 516 7.52 28.90 -3.65
C ASP A 516 7.60 27.62 -4.48
N ILE A 517 7.36 27.75 -5.77
CA ILE A 517 7.58 26.69 -6.76
C ILE A 517 8.71 27.16 -7.69
N GLY A 518 9.91 26.61 -7.53
CA GLY A 518 11.07 26.85 -8.39
C GLY A 518 11.85 28.14 -8.12
N ASN A 519 11.40 29.04 -7.25
CA ASN A 519 12.02 30.36 -7.09
C ASN A 519 13.44 30.29 -6.44
N SER A 520 13.58 29.50 -5.38
CA SER A 520 14.86 29.39 -4.65
C SER A 520 15.90 28.57 -5.39
N ASN A 521 15.49 27.65 -6.25
CA ASN A 521 16.35 26.78 -7.06
C ASN A 521 15.69 26.52 -8.42
N PRO A 522 15.96 27.37 -9.42
CA PRO A 522 15.16 27.46 -10.63
C PRO A 522 15.16 26.19 -11.48
N MET A 523 13.98 25.80 -11.96
CA MET A 523 13.71 24.62 -12.76
C MET A 523 12.72 24.94 -13.91
N PRO A 524 12.70 24.16 -15.00
CA PRO A 524 11.60 24.23 -15.98
C PRO A 524 10.29 23.75 -15.36
N ILE A 525 9.21 24.54 -15.48
CA ILE A 525 7.91 24.20 -14.89
C ILE A 525 6.83 24.16 -15.98
N THR A 526 6.04 23.08 -15.98
CA THR A 526 4.85 22.96 -16.83
C THR A 526 3.62 22.66 -15.98
N ASN A 527 2.64 23.56 -15.99
CA ASN A 527 1.34 23.30 -15.38
C ASN A 527 0.35 22.78 -16.42
N LYS A 528 -0.18 21.57 -16.23
CA LYS A 528 -1.28 20.95 -16.98
C LYS A 528 -2.51 20.73 -16.12
N GLY A 529 -2.35 20.76 -14.79
CA GLY A 529 -3.38 20.64 -13.78
C GLY A 529 -3.82 21.99 -13.25
N THR A 530 -4.01 22.09 -11.95
CA THR A 530 -4.42 23.32 -11.28
C THR A 530 -3.34 23.80 -10.32
N ILE A 531 -3.06 25.10 -10.33
CA ILE A 531 -2.33 25.78 -9.25
C ILE A 531 -3.28 26.80 -8.64
N LEU A 532 -3.56 26.66 -7.34
CA LEU A 532 -4.54 27.42 -6.59
C LEU A 532 -3.88 28.23 -5.48
N ALA A 533 -3.85 29.56 -5.60
CA ALA A 533 -3.53 30.44 -4.48
C ALA A 533 -4.80 30.70 -3.66
N ASN A 534 -4.88 30.11 -2.47
CA ASN A 534 -6.01 30.20 -1.56
C ASN A 534 -5.64 30.65 -0.13
N SER A 535 -4.40 31.14 0.04
CA SER A 535 -3.89 31.66 1.29
C SER A 535 -3.70 33.18 1.24
N THR A 536 -3.68 33.83 2.40
CA THR A 536 -3.30 35.25 2.53
C THR A 536 -1.81 35.51 2.30
N SER A 537 -0.98 34.49 2.43
CA SER A 537 0.42 34.53 2.02
C SER A 537 0.52 34.20 0.52
N ALA A 538 1.47 34.82 -0.16
CA ALA A 538 1.62 34.65 -1.59
C ALA A 538 2.09 33.23 -1.96
N LEU A 539 1.61 32.73 -3.11
CA LEU A 539 2.20 31.62 -3.84
C LEU A 539 3.06 32.20 -4.98
N VAL A 540 4.31 31.78 -5.05
CA VAL A 540 5.26 32.31 -6.06
C VAL A 540 5.67 31.16 -7.00
N ILE A 541 5.67 31.41 -8.30
CA ILE A 541 6.18 30.50 -9.31
C ILE A 541 7.39 31.17 -9.96
N GLY A 542 8.58 30.63 -9.70
CA GLY A 542 9.83 31.03 -10.31
C GLY A 542 10.39 29.90 -11.18
N ALA A 543 10.89 30.22 -12.36
CA ALA A 543 11.44 29.22 -13.26
C ALA A 543 12.85 29.60 -13.72
N ASN A 544 13.60 28.60 -14.17
CA ASN A 544 14.91 28.85 -14.81
C ASN A 544 14.77 29.48 -16.21
N SER A 545 15.87 29.61 -16.95
CA SER A 545 15.86 30.15 -18.31
C SER A 545 14.95 29.39 -19.29
N SER A 546 14.53 28.15 -18.98
CA SER A 546 13.53 27.42 -19.79
C SER A 546 12.09 27.83 -19.49
N GLY A 547 11.85 28.53 -18.39
CA GLY A 547 10.62 29.24 -18.08
C GLY A 547 9.50 28.35 -17.47
N PHE A 548 8.41 29.06 -17.15
CA PHE A 548 7.14 28.44 -16.72
C PHE A 548 6.16 28.43 -17.91
N THR A 549 5.51 27.29 -18.14
CA THR A 549 4.46 27.12 -19.15
C THR A 549 3.17 26.74 -18.47
N ASN A 550 2.09 27.51 -18.67
CA ASN A 550 0.75 27.15 -18.17
C ASN A 550 -0.16 26.73 -19.33
N THR A 551 -0.55 25.47 -19.35
CA THR A 551 -1.60 24.92 -20.22
C THR A 551 -2.81 24.44 -19.44
N GLY A 552 -2.73 24.40 -18.11
CA GLY A 552 -3.77 24.08 -17.14
C GLY A 552 -4.44 25.32 -16.58
N THR A 553 -4.81 25.29 -15.31
CA THR A 553 -5.54 26.35 -14.62
C THR A 553 -4.68 27.02 -13.55
N LEU A 554 -4.69 28.36 -13.52
CA LEU A 554 -4.27 29.16 -12.36
C LEU A 554 -5.51 29.75 -11.72
N THR A 555 -5.77 29.41 -10.48
CA THR A 555 -6.91 29.91 -9.71
C THR A 555 -6.40 30.77 -8.56
N ILE A 556 -6.90 31.99 -8.43
CA ILE A 556 -6.52 32.91 -7.37
C ILE A 556 -7.77 33.33 -6.61
N ASN A 557 -7.89 32.89 -5.38
CA ASN A 557 -9.03 33.23 -4.52
C ASN A 557 -8.97 34.67 -4.05
N SER A 558 -10.11 35.21 -3.65
CA SER A 558 -10.22 36.56 -3.11
C SER A 558 -9.30 36.74 -1.88
N GLY A 559 -8.50 37.79 -1.87
CA GLY A 559 -7.52 38.07 -0.82
C GLY A 559 -6.20 37.32 -0.95
N SER A 560 -6.06 36.44 -1.94
CA SER A 560 -4.83 35.71 -2.21
C SER A 560 -4.03 36.33 -3.34
N THR A 561 -2.73 36.03 -3.38
CA THR A 561 -1.81 36.48 -4.42
C THR A 561 -1.05 35.32 -5.03
N LEU A 562 -1.05 35.25 -6.35
CA LEU A 562 -0.16 34.39 -7.13
C LEU A 562 0.81 35.28 -7.92
N THR A 563 2.11 35.07 -7.73
CA THR A 563 3.15 35.75 -8.48
C THR A 563 3.81 34.77 -9.45
N VAL A 564 3.84 35.12 -10.72
CA VAL A 564 4.60 34.40 -11.75
C VAL A 564 5.79 35.25 -12.15
N GLU A 565 6.98 34.76 -11.86
CA GLU A 565 8.22 35.42 -12.23
C GLU A 565 8.62 35.10 -13.69
N ALA A 566 9.52 35.87 -14.24
CA ALA A 566 10.07 35.64 -15.58
C ALA A 566 11.13 34.54 -15.56
N PRO A 567 11.27 33.71 -16.61
CA PRO A 567 10.49 33.68 -17.87
C PRO A 567 9.14 32.97 -17.72
N PHE A 568 8.10 33.59 -18.28
CA PHE A 568 6.78 32.99 -18.38
C PHE A 568 6.42 32.70 -19.83
N ASN A 569 6.50 31.45 -20.29
CA ASN A 569 6.40 31.07 -21.69
C ASN A 569 4.98 31.24 -22.28
N SER A 570 3.95 31.20 -21.43
CA SER A 570 2.58 31.46 -21.86
C SER A 570 2.30 32.96 -22.13
N LEU A 571 3.22 33.85 -21.72
CA LEU A 571 3.17 35.25 -22.03
C LEU A 571 4.40 35.66 -22.87
N SER A 572 4.20 35.91 -24.16
CA SER A 572 5.30 36.31 -25.07
C SER A 572 5.89 37.67 -24.70
N ALA A 573 7.11 37.94 -25.16
CA ALA A 573 7.75 39.24 -25.03
C ALA A 573 6.95 40.38 -25.73
N THR A 574 6.10 40.07 -26.70
CA THR A 574 5.18 41.00 -27.33
C THR A 574 3.84 41.14 -26.61
N GLY A 575 3.66 40.50 -25.49
CA GLY A 575 2.46 40.57 -24.66
C GLY A 575 1.30 39.67 -25.11
N THR A 576 1.57 38.59 -25.83
CA THR A 576 0.53 37.60 -26.16
C THR A 576 0.43 36.55 -25.07
N LEU A 577 -0.73 36.47 -24.38
CA LEU A 577 -1.07 35.41 -23.46
C LEU A 577 -1.66 34.24 -24.27
N SER A 578 -0.88 33.19 -24.49
CA SER A 578 -1.11 32.21 -25.57
C SER A 578 -1.86 30.94 -25.12
N SER A 579 -1.91 30.62 -23.83
CA SER A 579 -2.46 29.36 -23.32
C SER A 579 -2.85 29.44 -21.85
N GLY A 580 -3.63 28.45 -21.38
CA GLY A 580 -4.05 28.29 -20.00
C GLY A 580 -5.40 28.93 -19.67
N ILE A 581 -5.86 28.60 -18.47
CA ILE A 581 -7.07 29.16 -17.83
C ILE A 581 -6.61 29.96 -16.63
N TYR A 582 -7.13 31.15 -16.48
CA TYR A 582 -6.82 32.12 -15.43
C TYR A 582 -8.11 32.55 -14.75
N ASP A 583 -8.41 31.94 -13.59
CA ASP A 583 -9.59 32.24 -12.77
C ASP A 583 -9.16 33.11 -11.59
N VAL A 584 -9.35 34.41 -11.73
CA VAL A 584 -8.79 35.41 -10.84
C VAL A 584 -9.90 36.07 -10.02
N SER A 585 -9.89 35.89 -8.71
CA SER A 585 -10.72 36.63 -7.75
C SER A 585 -9.88 37.44 -6.76
N GLY A 586 -8.57 37.19 -6.71
CA GLY A 586 -7.55 37.96 -5.98
C GLY A 586 -6.58 38.65 -6.92
N THR A 587 -5.29 38.62 -6.61
CA THR A 587 -4.23 39.27 -7.40
C THR A 587 -3.36 38.25 -8.12
N LEU A 588 -3.30 38.29 -9.44
CA LEU A 588 -2.33 37.57 -10.28
C LEU A 588 -1.27 38.54 -10.78
N ALA A 589 -0.02 38.36 -10.35
CA ALA A 589 1.10 39.16 -10.82
C ALA A 589 1.87 38.42 -11.94
N LEU A 590 1.93 39.02 -13.13
CA LEU A 590 2.61 38.47 -14.32
C LEU A 590 3.83 39.33 -14.70
N PRO A 591 4.86 38.76 -15.35
CA PRO A 591 6.10 39.51 -15.67
C PRO A 591 5.98 40.55 -16.76
N GLY A 592 4.80 40.75 -17.36
CA GLY A 592 4.61 41.74 -18.44
C GLY A 592 3.14 42.08 -18.71
N PRO A 593 2.88 43.03 -19.63
CA PRO A 593 1.52 43.41 -20.02
C PRO A 593 0.90 42.36 -20.95
N ILE A 594 -0.44 42.23 -20.91
CA ILE A 594 -1.22 41.42 -21.85
C ILE A 594 -1.75 42.35 -22.95
N ILE A 595 -1.16 42.28 -24.15
CA ILE A 595 -1.54 43.05 -25.34
C ILE A 595 -2.54 42.26 -26.20
N SER A 596 -2.37 40.95 -26.27
CA SER A 596 -3.29 40.03 -26.95
C SER A 596 -3.64 38.85 -26.03
N ASN A 597 -4.92 38.55 -25.91
CA ASN A 597 -5.41 37.39 -25.17
C ASN A 597 -5.82 36.27 -26.13
N ASP A 598 -5.17 35.11 -26.02
CA ASP A 598 -5.50 33.89 -26.75
C ASP A 598 -5.82 32.72 -25.77
N ALA A 599 -5.86 33.02 -24.47
CA ALA A 599 -6.15 32.16 -23.35
C ALA A 599 -7.58 32.39 -22.79
N SER A 600 -7.94 31.65 -21.74
CA SER A 600 -9.19 31.88 -21.02
C SER A 600 -8.94 32.67 -19.73
N VAL A 601 -9.44 33.89 -19.66
CA VAL A 601 -9.28 34.80 -18.52
C VAL A 601 -10.64 35.16 -17.94
N THR A 602 -10.84 34.84 -16.67
CA THR A 602 -12.02 35.24 -15.88
C THR A 602 -11.59 36.10 -14.71
N LEU A 603 -12.14 37.30 -14.59
CA LEU A 603 -11.98 38.17 -13.43
C LEU A 603 -13.29 38.20 -12.65
N THR A 604 -13.28 37.83 -11.38
CA THR A 604 -14.49 37.69 -10.56
C THR A 604 -14.40 38.55 -9.31
N GLY A 605 -15.31 39.48 -9.14
CA GLY A 605 -15.36 40.36 -7.97
C GLY A 605 -14.52 41.64 -8.14
N THR A 606 -14.76 42.62 -7.30
CA THR A 606 -14.18 43.98 -7.40
C THR A 606 -12.69 44.03 -7.07
N SER A 607 -12.17 42.99 -6.39
CA SER A 607 -10.75 42.88 -6.01
C SER A 607 -9.91 42.06 -6.99
N ALA A 608 -10.54 41.46 -8.00
CA ALA A 608 -9.82 40.66 -9.00
C ALA A 608 -8.94 41.53 -9.87
N GLU A 609 -7.65 41.23 -9.93
CA GLU A 609 -6.74 42.00 -10.79
C GLU A 609 -5.61 41.14 -11.34
N ILE A 610 -5.15 41.49 -12.53
CA ILE A 610 -3.92 40.98 -13.10
C ILE A 610 -2.94 42.13 -13.19
N LEU A 611 -1.83 42.02 -12.44
CA LEU A 611 -0.79 43.05 -12.40
C LEU A 611 0.39 42.68 -13.30
N ASN A 612 0.95 43.68 -13.94
CA ASN A 612 2.30 43.60 -14.47
C ASN A 612 3.28 43.83 -13.30
N SER A 613 3.97 42.79 -12.88
CA SER A 613 4.86 42.82 -11.71
C SER A 613 6.02 43.83 -11.86
N SER A 614 6.46 44.10 -13.10
CA SER A 614 7.54 45.04 -13.37
C SER A 614 7.14 46.52 -13.16
N THR A 615 5.86 46.83 -13.26
CA THR A 615 5.35 48.23 -13.22
C THR A 615 4.29 48.43 -12.12
N SER A 616 3.82 47.36 -11.47
CA SER A 616 2.69 47.37 -10.53
C SER A 616 1.43 48.00 -11.09
N THR A 617 1.19 47.85 -12.42
CA THR A 617 0.01 48.37 -13.12
C THR A 617 -0.85 47.22 -13.63
N ASN A 618 -2.13 47.53 -13.95
CA ASN A 618 -3.01 46.52 -14.53
C ASN A 618 -2.42 45.98 -15.86
N ALA A 619 -2.16 44.69 -15.95
CA ALA A 619 -1.57 44.02 -17.10
C ALA A 619 -2.47 44.05 -18.32
N LEU A 620 -3.79 44.15 -18.17
CA LEU A 620 -4.79 44.24 -19.23
C LEU A 620 -5.06 45.68 -19.70
N ALA A 621 -4.45 46.71 -19.07
CA ALA A 621 -4.72 48.10 -19.40
C ALA A 621 -4.41 48.45 -20.88
N ALA A 622 -3.45 47.76 -21.48
CA ALA A 622 -3.02 48.00 -22.85
C ALA A 622 -3.50 46.89 -23.83
N ILE A 623 -4.50 46.10 -23.47
CA ILE A 623 -5.01 45.05 -24.33
C ILE A 623 -5.60 45.62 -25.64
N THR A 624 -5.19 45.08 -26.77
CA THR A 624 -5.66 45.50 -28.11
C THR A 624 -6.42 44.38 -28.83
N SER A 625 -6.26 43.13 -28.41
CA SER A 625 -6.84 41.99 -29.10
C SER A 625 -7.31 40.91 -28.11
N ASN A 626 -8.52 40.39 -28.31
CA ASN A 626 -8.98 39.11 -27.82
C ASN A 626 -9.08 38.18 -29.02
N ALA A 627 -8.15 37.22 -29.11
CA ALA A 627 -7.99 36.37 -30.30
C ALA A 627 -9.12 35.31 -30.40
N LYS A 628 -9.14 34.53 -31.47
CA LYS A 628 -10.22 33.57 -31.78
C LYS A 628 -10.48 32.56 -30.66
N THR A 629 -9.44 32.07 -29.99
CA THR A 629 -9.51 31.14 -28.87
C THR A 629 -9.61 31.84 -27.51
N GLY A 630 -9.36 33.16 -27.51
CA GLY A 630 -9.36 33.98 -26.31
C GLY A 630 -10.79 34.12 -25.71
N THR A 631 -10.85 33.97 -24.41
CA THR A 631 -12.03 34.28 -23.58
C THR A 631 -11.63 35.34 -22.56
N LEU A 632 -12.40 36.43 -22.46
CA LEU A 632 -12.29 37.43 -21.41
C LEU A 632 -13.64 37.59 -20.74
N SER A 633 -13.72 37.24 -19.48
CA SER A 633 -14.96 37.28 -18.69
C SER A 633 -14.79 38.16 -17.47
N LEU A 634 -15.67 39.16 -17.32
CA LEU A 634 -15.75 40.06 -16.16
C LEU A 634 -17.02 39.72 -15.39
N GLN A 635 -16.90 39.34 -14.13
CA GLN A 635 -18.02 38.82 -13.33
C GLN A 635 -18.13 39.51 -11.95
N SER A 636 -19.31 39.48 -11.39
CA SER A 636 -19.55 39.87 -9.99
C SER A 636 -19.07 41.25 -9.60
N GLY A 637 -19.38 42.26 -10.46
CA GLY A 637 -19.04 43.66 -10.21
C GLY A 637 -17.62 44.06 -10.61
N GLN A 638 -16.92 43.24 -11.38
CA GLN A 638 -15.59 43.53 -11.86
C GLN A 638 -15.58 44.69 -12.84
N SER A 639 -14.61 45.58 -12.71
CA SER A 639 -14.40 46.73 -13.62
C SER A 639 -13.02 46.69 -14.25
N LEU A 640 -12.98 46.50 -15.57
CA LEU A 640 -11.74 46.56 -16.35
C LEU A 640 -11.72 47.86 -17.17
N THR A 641 -10.67 48.66 -16.99
CA THR A 641 -10.41 49.85 -17.80
C THR A 641 -9.18 49.66 -18.66
N THR A 642 -9.30 49.94 -19.95
CA THR A 642 -8.18 49.89 -20.91
C THR A 642 -7.92 51.26 -21.49
N THR A 643 -6.70 51.48 -21.96
CA THR A 643 -6.30 52.75 -22.60
C THR A 643 -6.37 52.72 -24.14
N THR A 644 -6.64 51.58 -24.71
CA THR A 644 -6.51 51.28 -26.16
C THR A 644 -7.84 50.92 -26.80
N ALA A 645 -7.86 50.82 -28.11
CA ALA A 645 -8.92 50.14 -28.83
C ALA A 645 -8.80 48.60 -28.68
N LEU A 646 -9.94 47.92 -28.63
CA LEU A 646 -9.98 46.46 -28.49
C LEU A 646 -10.65 45.82 -29.71
N SER A 647 -9.97 44.84 -30.29
CA SER A 647 -10.48 43.93 -31.31
C SER A 647 -10.86 42.58 -30.72
N ASN A 648 -12.08 42.11 -30.95
CA ASN A 648 -12.53 40.80 -30.49
C ASN A 648 -12.81 39.86 -31.65
N ALA A 649 -12.15 38.70 -31.62
CA ALA A 649 -12.42 37.58 -32.51
C ALA A 649 -12.87 36.33 -31.75
N GLY A 650 -12.76 36.32 -30.41
CA GLY A 650 -13.08 35.28 -29.48
C GLY A 650 -14.38 35.52 -28.68
N THR A 651 -14.34 35.29 -27.39
CA THR A 651 -15.49 35.52 -26.51
C THR A 651 -15.18 36.59 -25.48
N ILE A 652 -16.05 37.58 -25.35
CA ILE A 652 -16.02 38.55 -24.25
C ILE A 652 -17.36 38.50 -23.54
N THR A 653 -17.31 38.41 -22.20
CA THR A 653 -18.50 38.46 -21.35
C THR A 653 -18.35 39.55 -20.31
N VAL A 654 -19.28 40.52 -20.31
CA VAL A 654 -19.40 41.51 -19.23
C VAL A 654 -20.63 41.17 -18.42
N GLY A 655 -20.45 40.48 -17.33
CA GLY A 655 -21.51 39.98 -16.46
C GLY A 655 -22.28 41.14 -15.76
N ALA A 656 -23.41 40.77 -15.17
CA ALA A 656 -24.23 41.74 -14.46
C ALA A 656 -23.44 42.50 -13.40
N SER A 657 -23.65 43.77 -13.25
CA SER A 657 -22.96 44.73 -12.39
C SER A 657 -21.46 44.93 -12.72
N SER A 658 -20.93 44.27 -13.75
CA SER A 658 -19.53 44.38 -14.19
C SER A 658 -19.40 45.44 -15.32
N SER A 659 -18.17 45.94 -15.55
CA SER A 659 -17.95 46.93 -16.60
C SER A 659 -16.65 46.70 -17.36
N LEU A 660 -16.70 46.90 -18.65
CA LEU A 660 -15.54 46.97 -19.54
C LEU A 660 -15.46 48.39 -20.13
N ASN A 661 -14.50 49.17 -19.69
CA ASN A 661 -14.34 50.60 -20.05
C ASN A 661 -13.13 50.74 -20.96
N LEU A 662 -13.36 50.91 -22.25
CA LEU A 662 -12.31 51.10 -23.25
C LEU A 662 -11.92 52.58 -23.36
N GLY A 663 -10.63 52.83 -23.53
CA GLY A 663 -10.17 54.21 -23.85
C GLY A 663 -10.45 54.67 -25.28
N SER A 664 -10.89 53.75 -26.18
CA SER A 664 -11.07 54.06 -27.59
C SER A 664 -12.21 53.20 -28.20
N ALA A 665 -12.05 52.71 -29.44
CA ALA A 665 -13.04 51.93 -30.19
C ALA A 665 -13.06 50.46 -29.81
N TYR A 666 -14.22 49.82 -30.01
CA TYR A 666 -14.37 48.38 -29.99
C TYR A 666 -14.68 47.82 -31.38
N THR A 667 -14.00 46.81 -31.80
CA THR A 667 -14.25 46.13 -33.08
C THR A 667 -14.50 44.66 -32.88
N GLN A 668 -15.70 44.16 -33.13
CA GLN A 668 -16.05 42.77 -33.18
C GLN A 668 -15.74 42.22 -34.59
N THR A 669 -14.68 41.43 -34.71
CA THR A 669 -14.25 40.85 -35.99
C THR A 669 -14.85 39.47 -36.24
N LYS A 670 -15.10 38.72 -35.18
CA LYS A 670 -15.75 37.38 -35.12
C LYS A 670 -16.21 37.15 -33.70
N GLY A 671 -16.59 35.88 -33.38
CA GLY A 671 -16.91 35.43 -32.03
C GLY A 671 -18.11 36.13 -31.42
N THR A 672 -18.12 36.27 -30.12
CA THR A 672 -19.28 36.72 -29.35
C THR A 672 -18.89 37.75 -28.29
N THR A 673 -19.68 38.78 -28.13
CA THR A 673 -19.63 39.70 -27.00
C THR A 673 -20.97 39.68 -26.29
N THR A 674 -21.00 39.24 -25.02
CA THR A 674 -22.20 39.28 -24.17
C THR A 674 -22.05 40.42 -23.17
N VAL A 675 -23.06 41.30 -23.11
CA VAL A 675 -23.07 42.46 -22.23
C VAL A 675 -24.32 42.42 -21.35
N ASP A 676 -24.17 41.98 -20.11
CA ASP A 676 -25.22 42.03 -19.09
C ASP A 676 -24.96 43.14 -18.07
N GLY A 677 -23.71 43.61 -18.03
CA GLY A 677 -23.27 44.81 -17.34
C GLY A 677 -23.14 46.00 -18.25
N THR A 678 -22.00 46.69 -18.25
CA THR A 678 -21.74 47.87 -19.06
C THR A 678 -20.48 47.69 -19.92
N LEU A 679 -20.60 47.91 -21.24
CA LEU A 679 -19.47 48.04 -22.17
C LEU A 679 -19.40 49.50 -22.66
N THR A 680 -18.30 50.18 -22.36
CA THR A 680 -18.07 51.58 -22.82
C THR A 680 -17.01 51.61 -23.93
N ALA A 681 -17.36 52.16 -25.09
CA ALA A 681 -16.43 52.39 -26.20
C ALA A 681 -16.65 53.81 -26.79
N PRO A 682 -15.93 54.81 -26.28
CA PRO A 682 -16.23 56.18 -26.59
C PRO A 682 -15.99 56.54 -28.07
N SER A 683 -15.12 55.82 -28.76
CA SER A 683 -14.88 56.02 -30.20
C SER A 683 -15.77 55.13 -31.08
N GLY A 684 -16.77 54.44 -30.48
CA GLY A 684 -17.77 53.62 -31.17
C GLY A 684 -17.46 52.12 -31.13
N LEU A 685 -18.50 51.32 -31.47
CA LEU A 685 -18.47 49.88 -31.55
C LEU A 685 -18.84 49.45 -32.98
N THR A 686 -17.95 48.69 -33.62
CA THR A 686 -18.15 48.16 -34.97
C THR A 686 -18.27 46.64 -34.95
N LEU A 687 -19.40 46.11 -35.42
CA LEU A 687 -19.63 44.68 -35.60
C LEU A 687 -19.35 44.31 -37.07
N GLN A 688 -18.12 43.83 -37.36
CA GLN A 688 -17.75 43.38 -38.69
C GLN A 688 -18.30 41.98 -38.99
N LYS A 689 -18.27 41.11 -37.98
CA LYS A 689 -18.88 39.74 -37.95
C LYS A 689 -19.15 39.36 -36.50
N GLY A 690 -19.70 38.13 -36.30
CA GLY A 690 -20.01 37.61 -34.97
C GLY A 690 -21.24 38.22 -34.33
N SER A 691 -21.37 38.12 -33.01
CA SER A 691 -22.60 38.54 -32.32
C SER A 691 -22.30 39.45 -31.13
N LEU A 692 -23.12 40.48 -30.98
CA LEU A 692 -23.26 41.30 -29.79
C LEU A 692 -24.61 40.97 -29.17
N LEU A 693 -24.63 40.53 -27.93
CA LEU A 693 -25.85 40.10 -27.23
C LEU A 693 -25.80 40.53 -25.76
N GLY A 694 -26.89 40.35 -25.04
CA GLY A 694 -27.00 40.66 -23.62
C GLY A 694 -28.26 41.46 -23.23
N LYS A 695 -28.31 41.77 -21.92
CA LYS A 695 -29.42 42.53 -21.29
C LYS A 695 -28.91 43.80 -20.60
N GLY A 696 -27.65 44.15 -20.77
CA GLY A 696 -27.01 45.28 -20.14
C GLY A 696 -27.00 46.53 -21.04
N THR A 697 -25.93 47.31 -20.88
CA THR A 697 -25.78 48.61 -21.55
C THR A 697 -24.47 48.65 -22.38
N VAL A 698 -24.59 49.00 -23.63
CA VAL A 698 -23.46 49.37 -24.52
C VAL A 698 -23.41 50.88 -24.65
N ALA A 699 -22.49 51.53 -23.96
CA ALA A 699 -22.28 52.98 -24.00
C ALA A 699 -21.37 53.36 -25.18
N ALA A 700 -21.91 53.24 -26.38
CA ALA A 700 -21.21 53.48 -27.64
C ALA A 700 -22.19 53.75 -28.79
N THR A 701 -21.74 54.46 -29.82
CA THR A 701 -22.37 54.34 -31.14
C THR A 701 -22.06 53.00 -31.77
N VAL A 702 -23.08 52.22 -32.14
CA VAL A 702 -22.95 50.84 -32.64
C VAL A 702 -23.21 50.79 -34.13
N THR A 703 -22.26 50.26 -34.90
CA THR A 703 -22.41 50.01 -36.35
C THR A 703 -22.28 48.52 -36.63
N SER A 704 -23.39 47.87 -37.03
CA SER A 704 -23.36 46.48 -37.51
C SER A 704 -23.16 46.44 -39.02
N THR A 705 -21.93 46.13 -39.45
CA THR A 705 -21.57 46.05 -40.87
C THR A 705 -21.96 44.71 -41.48
N ALA A 706 -21.72 43.60 -40.76
CA ALA A 706 -22.13 42.24 -41.12
C ALA A 706 -22.23 41.31 -39.89
N GLY A 707 -22.17 41.82 -38.66
CA GLY A 707 -22.43 41.10 -37.43
C GLY A 707 -23.89 41.12 -37.02
N THR A 708 -24.30 40.35 -36.05
CA THR A 708 -25.67 40.26 -35.53
C THR A 708 -25.76 40.91 -34.15
N VAL A 709 -26.74 41.75 -33.95
CA VAL A 709 -27.15 42.20 -32.62
C VAL A 709 -28.30 41.35 -32.13
N THR A 710 -28.27 40.93 -30.86
CA THR A 710 -29.36 40.15 -30.24
C THR A 710 -29.72 40.76 -28.90
N ALA A 711 -30.96 41.10 -28.69
CA ALA A 711 -31.46 41.58 -27.43
C ALA A 711 -31.84 40.39 -26.53
N GLY A 712 -31.05 40.19 -25.47
CA GLY A 712 -31.07 38.98 -24.57
C GLY A 712 -29.78 38.21 -24.62
N ASP A 713 -29.55 37.31 -23.63
CA ASP A 713 -28.30 36.57 -23.50
C ASP A 713 -28.24 35.35 -24.45
N SER A 714 -29.41 34.80 -24.77
CA SER A 714 -29.56 33.59 -25.57
C SER A 714 -30.97 33.48 -26.17
N SER A 715 -31.20 32.43 -26.96
CA SER A 715 -32.54 32.10 -27.48
C SER A 715 -33.55 31.76 -26.35
N THR A 716 -33.10 31.36 -25.18
CA THR A 716 -33.97 30.99 -24.05
C THR A 716 -34.19 32.11 -23.03
N THR A 717 -33.37 33.17 -23.09
CA THR A 717 -33.37 34.30 -22.15
C THR A 717 -33.39 35.63 -22.94
N PRO A 718 -34.49 35.94 -23.65
CA PRO A 718 -34.67 37.26 -24.26
C PRO A 718 -34.66 38.36 -23.21
N GLY A 719 -34.44 39.62 -23.63
CA GLY A 719 -34.39 40.75 -22.69
C GLY A 719 -34.10 42.04 -23.42
N THR A 720 -33.88 43.13 -22.66
CA THR A 720 -33.58 44.45 -23.26
C THR A 720 -32.08 44.69 -23.30
N LEU A 721 -31.51 44.91 -24.50
CA LEU A 721 -30.16 45.43 -24.69
C LEU A 721 -30.23 46.92 -24.93
N THR A 722 -29.55 47.71 -24.10
CA THR A 722 -29.57 49.19 -24.21
C THR A 722 -28.32 49.69 -24.93
N LEU A 723 -28.51 50.51 -25.95
CA LEU A 723 -27.41 51.21 -26.63
C LEU A 723 -27.53 52.74 -26.30
N SER A 724 -26.56 53.27 -25.56
CA SER A 724 -26.59 54.71 -25.18
C SER A 724 -26.21 55.63 -26.30
N GLY A 725 -25.64 55.14 -27.37
CA GLY A 725 -25.32 55.86 -28.61
C GLY A 725 -26.36 55.67 -29.72
N SER A 726 -25.98 55.90 -30.97
CA SER A 726 -26.75 55.60 -32.16
C SER A 726 -26.56 54.14 -32.60
N TYR A 727 -27.51 53.60 -33.36
CA TYR A 727 -27.42 52.27 -33.98
C TYR A 727 -27.51 52.36 -35.51
N THR A 728 -26.54 51.84 -36.20
CA THR A 728 -26.58 51.71 -37.66
C THR A 728 -26.46 50.25 -38.05
N GLN A 729 -27.48 49.69 -38.68
CA GLN A 729 -27.46 48.35 -39.28
C GLN A 729 -27.27 48.49 -40.80
N GLN A 730 -26.10 48.05 -41.28
CA GLN A 730 -25.78 48.10 -42.74
C GLN A 730 -26.38 46.89 -43.46
N ALA A 731 -26.29 46.86 -44.78
CA ALA A 731 -26.93 45.90 -45.67
C ALA A 731 -26.67 44.40 -45.32
N LYS A 732 -25.56 44.08 -44.69
CA LYS A 732 -25.20 42.72 -44.26
C LYS A 732 -25.36 42.50 -42.76
N GLY A 733 -25.73 43.51 -41.97
CA GLY A 733 -25.97 43.44 -40.55
C GLY A 733 -27.24 42.66 -40.21
N GLY A 734 -27.34 42.11 -39.02
CA GLY A 734 -28.50 41.38 -38.53
C GLY A 734 -28.98 41.90 -37.17
N LEU A 735 -30.28 41.84 -36.95
CA LEU A 735 -30.90 41.96 -35.65
C LEU A 735 -31.73 40.66 -35.39
N ASP A 736 -31.39 39.90 -34.37
CA ASP A 736 -32.13 38.74 -33.96
C ASP A 736 -32.98 39.04 -32.72
N ILE A 737 -34.27 38.79 -32.85
CA ILE A 737 -35.28 38.99 -31.81
C ILE A 737 -35.89 37.63 -31.41
N TYR A 738 -35.81 37.28 -30.17
CA TYR A 738 -36.43 36.11 -29.60
C TYR A 738 -37.69 36.51 -28.81
N ILE A 739 -38.82 35.81 -29.02
CA ILE A 739 -40.10 36.09 -28.39
C ILE A 739 -40.56 34.86 -27.61
N GLY A 740 -40.55 34.94 -26.28
CA GLY A 740 -40.91 33.85 -25.35
C GLY A 740 -42.10 34.20 -24.45
N GLY A 741 -42.74 35.37 -24.64
CA GLY A 741 -43.92 35.85 -23.91
C GLY A 741 -44.26 37.26 -24.27
N THR A 742 -45.37 37.81 -23.75
CA THR A 742 -45.88 39.15 -24.00
C THR A 742 -45.40 40.22 -23.01
N THR A 743 -44.85 39.78 -21.86
CA THR A 743 -44.39 40.69 -20.82
C THR A 743 -42.98 41.22 -21.15
N ALA A 744 -42.69 42.48 -20.83
CA ALA A 744 -41.35 43.05 -20.95
C ALA A 744 -40.28 42.15 -20.29
N GLY A 745 -39.15 41.93 -21.00
CA GLY A 745 -38.10 41.02 -20.58
C GLY A 745 -38.31 39.56 -21.00
N THR A 746 -39.49 39.17 -21.48
CA THR A 746 -39.78 37.86 -22.06
C THR A 746 -39.67 37.84 -23.57
N PHE A 747 -39.42 38.99 -24.17
CA PHE A 747 -39.10 39.15 -25.60
C PHE A 747 -37.87 40.07 -25.74
N GLY A 748 -37.17 39.98 -26.86
CA GLY A 748 -36.01 40.81 -27.18
C GLY A 748 -36.41 42.22 -27.55
N ASP A 749 -35.80 43.20 -26.86
CA ASP A 749 -35.98 44.65 -27.12
C ASP A 749 -34.62 45.34 -27.21
N LEU A 750 -34.34 45.99 -28.33
CA LEU A 750 -33.16 46.80 -28.52
C LEU A 750 -33.52 48.29 -28.26
N ALA A 751 -33.15 48.78 -27.08
CA ALA A 751 -33.41 50.15 -26.65
C ALA A 751 -32.24 51.07 -27.05
N VAL A 752 -32.44 51.93 -27.98
CA VAL A 752 -31.40 52.86 -28.49
C VAL A 752 -31.73 54.29 -28.04
N SER A 753 -30.81 54.95 -27.34
CA SER A 753 -31.03 56.28 -26.85
C SER A 753 -31.05 57.36 -27.90
N ASN A 754 -30.29 57.17 -28.99
CA ASN A 754 -30.14 58.11 -30.06
C ASN A 754 -30.76 57.62 -31.39
N GLY A 755 -30.35 58.14 -32.50
CA GLY A 755 -30.87 57.80 -33.83
C GLY A 755 -30.55 56.37 -34.29
N VAL A 756 -31.47 55.79 -35.03
CA VAL A 756 -31.38 54.43 -35.60
C VAL A 756 -31.44 54.51 -37.10
N SER A 757 -30.50 53.89 -37.81
CA SER A 757 -30.50 53.63 -39.22
C SER A 757 -30.61 52.21 -39.59
N LEU A 758 -31.74 51.78 -40.16
CA LEU A 758 -32.03 50.32 -40.39
C LEU A 758 -31.70 49.92 -41.84
N GLY A 759 -31.19 48.73 -41.99
CA GLY A 759 -30.94 47.99 -43.19
C GLY A 759 -30.81 46.48 -42.85
N GLY A 760 -30.19 45.69 -43.75
CA GLY A 760 -29.85 44.28 -43.48
C GLY A 760 -31.07 43.39 -43.14
N THR A 761 -30.87 42.48 -42.22
CA THR A 761 -31.85 41.43 -41.87
C THR A 761 -32.38 41.57 -40.44
N LEU A 762 -33.70 41.52 -40.26
CA LEU A 762 -34.37 41.18 -39.03
C LEU A 762 -34.71 39.68 -39.00
N THR A 763 -34.36 38.96 -37.94
CA THR A 763 -34.76 37.56 -37.74
C THR A 763 -35.61 37.45 -36.48
N ILE A 764 -36.84 36.98 -36.61
CA ILE A 764 -37.80 36.76 -35.49
C ILE A 764 -37.83 35.26 -35.19
N LYS A 765 -37.74 34.89 -33.92
CA LYS A 765 -37.77 33.49 -33.47
C LYS A 765 -38.66 33.35 -32.23
N LEU A 766 -39.66 32.50 -32.32
CA LEU A 766 -40.46 32.08 -31.15
C LEU A 766 -39.67 31.08 -30.31
N VAL A 767 -39.67 31.26 -29.01
CA VAL A 767 -38.90 30.44 -28.05
C VAL A 767 -39.77 30.06 -26.86
N ASN A 768 -39.28 29.16 -26.02
CA ASN A 768 -39.97 28.69 -24.80
C ASN A 768 -41.39 28.11 -25.07
N LYS A 769 -41.63 27.60 -26.31
CA LYS A 769 -42.95 27.08 -26.75
C LYS A 769 -44.07 28.17 -26.70
N PHE A 770 -43.68 29.41 -26.69
CA PHE A 770 -44.64 30.51 -26.71
C PHE A 770 -45.29 30.64 -28.08
N VAL A 771 -46.63 30.74 -28.10
CA VAL A 771 -47.43 31.01 -29.29
C VAL A 771 -48.22 32.31 -29.03
N PRO A 772 -47.86 33.38 -29.66
CA PRO A 772 -48.58 34.66 -29.47
C PRO A 772 -49.96 34.60 -30.09
N ALA A 773 -50.90 35.35 -29.57
CA ALA A 773 -52.28 35.48 -30.07
C ALA A 773 -52.45 36.66 -31.00
N VAL A 774 -53.43 36.57 -31.87
CA VAL A 774 -53.82 37.71 -32.73
C VAL A 774 -54.09 38.97 -31.89
N GLY A 775 -53.47 40.07 -32.24
CA GLY A 775 -53.49 41.33 -31.49
C GLY A 775 -52.31 41.52 -30.51
N ASP A 776 -51.55 40.48 -30.17
CA ASP A 776 -50.30 40.65 -29.38
C ASP A 776 -49.36 41.58 -30.12
N SER A 777 -48.67 42.44 -29.34
CA SER A 777 -47.77 43.45 -29.89
C SER A 777 -46.46 43.51 -29.12
N PHE A 778 -45.33 43.52 -29.79
CA PHE A 778 -43.99 43.48 -29.25
C PHE A 778 -43.17 44.64 -29.81
N THR A 779 -42.81 45.64 -28.97
CA THR A 779 -41.85 46.68 -29.35
C THR A 779 -40.44 46.08 -29.27
N ILE A 780 -39.85 45.80 -30.43
CA ILE A 780 -38.57 45.09 -30.56
C ILE A 780 -37.38 46.05 -30.72
N LEU A 781 -37.61 47.29 -31.03
CA LEU A 781 -36.59 48.33 -31.15
C LEU A 781 -37.19 49.69 -30.89
N THR A 782 -36.50 50.50 -30.12
CA THR A 782 -36.82 51.89 -29.86
C THR A 782 -35.62 52.80 -30.17
N GLY A 783 -35.91 54.07 -30.51
CA GLY A 783 -34.88 55.08 -30.76
C GLY A 783 -35.43 56.49 -30.79
N SER A 784 -34.56 57.54 -30.65
CA SER A 784 -35.02 58.96 -30.72
C SER A 784 -35.53 59.35 -32.12
N ALA A 785 -34.99 58.73 -33.17
CA ALA A 785 -35.43 58.83 -34.55
C ALA A 785 -35.02 57.55 -35.31
N ILE A 786 -35.97 56.93 -36.01
CA ILE A 786 -35.72 55.71 -36.79
C ILE A 786 -35.79 56.06 -38.26
N SER A 787 -34.75 55.72 -39.03
CA SER A 787 -34.65 55.90 -40.47
C SER A 787 -34.41 54.54 -41.14
N GLY A 788 -34.96 54.41 -42.41
CA GLY A 788 -34.86 53.14 -43.18
C GLY A 788 -35.76 52.02 -42.61
N THR A 789 -35.61 50.87 -43.22
CA THR A 789 -36.34 49.60 -42.83
C THR A 789 -35.40 48.45 -43.01
N PHE A 790 -35.69 47.28 -42.39
CA PHE A 790 -34.95 46.05 -42.63
C PHE A 790 -35.14 45.61 -44.10
N ALA A 791 -34.03 45.34 -44.78
CA ALA A 791 -34.07 44.91 -46.21
C ALA A 791 -34.64 43.53 -46.35
N THR A 792 -34.50 42.67 -45.31
CA THR A 792 -35.07 41.33 -45.25
C THR A 792 -35.63 41.08 -43.85
N VAL A 793 -36.85 40.54 -43.77
CA VAL A 793 -37.45 40.08 -42.53
C VAL A 793 -37.67 38.56 -42.61
N LYS A 794 -37.18 37.83 -41.62
CA LYS A 794 -37.32 36.36 -41.54
C LYS A 794 -38.08 35.98 -40.26
N GLY A 795 -38.82 34.87 -40.32
CA GLY A 795 -39.55 34.31 -39.15
C GLY A 795 -40.85 35.05 -38.85
N THR A 796 -41.45 35.67 -39.84
CA THR A 796 -42.78 36.34 -39.68
C THR A 796 -43.91 35.33 -39.53
N THR A 797 -43.82 34.11 -40.09
CA THR A 797 -44.86 33.08 -40.00
C THR A 797 -44.87 32.49 -38.60
N ILE A 798 -46.00 32.54 -37.89
CA ILE A 798 -46.26 31.94 -36.57
C ILE A 798 -46.83 30.53 -36.79
N ASN A 799 -47.89 30.41 -37.56
CA ASN A 799 -48.55 29.17 -37.93
C ASN A 799 -49.27 29.30 -39.29
N SER A 800 -50.21 28.42 -39.66
CA SER A 800 -50.90 28.44 -40.94
C SER A 800 -51.86 29.60 -41.10
N SER A 801 -52.25 30.28 -40.04
CA SER A 801 -53.28 31.34 -40.02
C SER A 801 -52.80 32.65 -39.38
N GLU A 802 -51.65 32.72 -38.90
CA GLU A 802 -51.13 33.86 -38.13
C GLU A 802 -49.69 34.19 -38.50
N HIS A 803 -49.40 35.49 -38.57
CA HIS A 803 -48.05 36.00 -38.84
C HIS A 803 -47.79 37.31 -38.11
N PHE A 804 -46.50 37.67 -38.00
CA PHE A 804 -46.08 38.99 -37.55
C PHE A 804 -46.09 40.00 -38.69
N GLU A 805 -46.79 41.11 -38.46
CA GLU A 805 -46.64 42.32 -39.23
C GLU A 805 -45.61 43.25 -38.60
N VAL A 806 -44.66 43.77 -39.41
CA VAL A 806 -43.60 44.66 -38.91
C VAL A 806 -44.02 46.09 -39.14
N ASN A 807 -44.26 46.83 -38.06
CA ASN A 807 -44.72 48.19 -38.09
C ASN A 807 -43.57 49.18 -37.72
N TYR A 808 -43.34 50.20 -38.55
CA TYR A 808 -42.29 51.16 -38.30
C TYR A 808 -42.94 52.51 -37.96
N THR A 809 -42.51 53.12 -36.89
CA THR A 809 -42.83 54.54 -36.56
C THR A 809 -41.53 55.33 -36.52
N SER A 810 -41.62 56.64 -36.31
CA SER A 810 -40.45 57.49 -36.20
C SER A 810 -39.54 57.16 -34.99
N THR A 811 -40.04 56.42 -34.04
CA THR A 811 -39.32 56.14 -32.77
C THR A 811 -39.36 54.67 -32.34
N ALA A 812 -40.09 53.77 -33.04
CA ALA A 812 -40.17 52.35 -32.66
C ALA A 812 -40.35 51.43 -33.88
N VAL A 813 -39.91 50.18 -33.77
CA VAL A 813 -40.29 49.04 -34.59
C VAL A 813 -41.08 48.08 -33.72
N THR A 814 -42.27 47.73 -34.15
CA THR A 814 -43.20 46.87 -33.42
C THR A 814 -43.62 45.69 -34.29
N LEU A 815 -43.64 44.50 -33.72
CA LEU A 815 -44.26 43.31 -34.30
C LEU A 815 -45.69 43.19 -33.79
N THR A 816 -46.66 43.08 -34.68
CA THR A 816 -48.06 42.84 -34.31
C THR A 816 -48.49 41.51 -34.92
N VAL A 817 -49.18 40.69 -34.12
CA VAL A 817 -49.77 39.41 -34.63
C VAL A 817 -51.04 39.67 -35.35
N VAL A 818 -51.10 39.31 -36.59
CA VAL A 818 -52.31 39.47 -37.43
C VAL A 818 -52.77 38.13 -38.01
N SER A 819 -54.06 38.03 -38.28
CA SER A 819 -54.66 36.87 -38.93
C SER A 819 -54.54 37.01 -40.44
N GLY A 820 -54.46 35.88 -41.18
CA GLY A 820 -54.30 35.79 -42.62
C GLY A 820 -52.82 35.62 -43.06
N LYS A 821 -52.64 35.24 -44.37
CA LYS A 821 -51.28 35.13 -44.93
C LYS A 821 -50.98 36.38 -45.76
#